data_a2de54f3d3dff6eb5130c87b05ab6c6f
#
_entry.id   a2de54f3d3dff6eb5130c87b05ab6c6f
#
_cell.length_a   1.000
_cell.length_b   1.000
_cell.length_c   1.000
_cell.angle_alpha   90.00
_cell.angle_beta   90.00
_cell.angle_gamma   90.00
#
_symmetry.space_group_name_H-M   'P 1'
#
loop_
_entity.id
_entity.type
_entity.pdbx_description
1 polymer ?
#
loop_
_entity_poly.entity_id
_entity_poly.type
_entity_poly.pdbx_seq_one_letter_code
_entity_poly.pdbx_strand_id
1 'polypeptide(L)'
;MKRFSFIIFLWVTFLSLASAQHLSRHYHNRSMSDVLIDLDKASARYKVSFIYNELEDFTVTQNVEAPNIPDAIRRVIGFYPMKMVVSDSLITVECIRKSERKLIGRLIDNHNLPVEFANVQLLNPHDSTFLCGGVSNANGDFVIPCEQNQAIMKVSYVGYKTISRLVNVGRIGTIRMQADAYQLKRVMVKGNLRTDRGDHATYTFNEEQVKNSRHTQDLIANIPGIIIDPVTGKTRSIVNKKMKILINDVAMTSDNDLKSIPAEKIKKVEYYDAPPARYGDVDILVNIITKPLDTGYAVGFDAKTAFTTGFVNGNTYYKYNKGYSQFFFDYNIEMRNYHDCIGEDHYSFMLDDRLADYLYSYKKHFGYTNNTMNLKYAYSKPEDITFQVTATPNYLHTFYRGNVDILAQNHPEWTNGKGHNDNYTNTFGPSLDLYLSKQLPHKQQIDVDVLGTYYHNDQQDLNQQWKVGDDAQADAAPMQKEMSATDADDNILVDDKMRSKNNSYSLITEVNYSKQWKKGELTLGWNNWLKWSDYTIRNVLSGYEPYNSSSRINIQTFSAEYQNNLGKLNYRIGAEGVWREQKNDDTRKINSYIRPTFLLTYPLKNGSIQLQTLNGVNYPPIANLNENTTIIIPGVVNQGNPNLTSNNEYGTFLRINHYASWIQGQLAFFGVYTDSPMSVYYEWRTIQGEKYLVQTYENSHYQWWYGMGYAINIKPFKNELLNIGLYGSFERYSMSSGIIGKHNQWRIPLTYQIDVRKGKWGASYIGNIVAKEPRGPYNYWDESASNLSVYYQLGNWRITATGYWLFNDAKYRFETIDNPILSRKEWHTIKDNNRMVSIGVSWNFFSGKKKDIQKNINNRDADSGAFK
;
A
#
# COMPACT_ATOMS: atom_id res chain seq x y z
N MET A 1 13.98 17.55 -35.21
CA MET A 1 12.54 17.39 -35.49
C MET A 1 12.20 16.43 -36.64
N LYS A 2 13.04 16.19 -37.64
CA LYS A 2 12.73 15.25 -38.76
C LYS A 2 12.87 13.75 -38.46
N ARG A 3 13.47 13.34 -37.31
CA ARG A 3 13.58 11.94 -36.90
C ARG A 3 12.48 11.47 -35.95
N PHE A 4 11.71 12.37 -35.36
CA PHE A 4 10.58 12.05 -34.47
C PHE A 4 9.28 11.75 -35.25
N SER A 5 9.12 12.38 -36.44
CA SER A 5 7.95 12.12 -37.29
C SER A 5 7.94 10.76 -37.97
N PHE A 6 9.12 10.12 -38.14
CA PHE A 6 9.22 8.80 -38.78
C PHE A 6 8.83 7.66 -37.83
N ILE A 7 9.06 7.83 -36.51
CA ILE A 7 8.69 6.85 -35.49
C ILE A 7 7.16 6.86 -35.24
N ILE A 8 6.54 8.04 -35.28
CA ILE A 8 5.07 8.16 -35.16
C ILE A 8 4.36 7.58 -36.39
N PHE A 9 4.95 7.75 -37.58
CA PHE A 9 4.37 7.19 -38.81
C PHE A 9 4.47 5.66 -38.87
N LEU A 10 5.52 5.05 -38.30
CA LEU A 10 5.64 3.59 -38.19
C LEU A 10 4.65 2.99 -37.17
N TRP A 11 4.25 3.72 -36.16
CA TRP A 11 3.25 3.29 -35.17
C TRP A 11 1.81 3.35 -35.70
N VAL A 12 1.52 4.30 -36.58
CA VAL A 12 0.18 4.45 -37.18
C VAL A 12 -0.08 3.42 -38.31
N THR A 13 0.97 2.92 -38.97
CA THR A 13 0.82 1.90 -40.00
C THR A 13 0.71 0.47 -39.49
N PHE A 14 0.99 0.20 -38.20
CA PHE A 14 0.79 -1.12 -37.60
C PHE A 14 -0.62 -1.37 -37.03
N LEU A 15 -1.50 -0.35 -37.05
CA LEU A 15 -2.86 -0.41 -36.52
C LEU A 15 -3.95 -0.73 -37.55
N SER A 16 -3.57 -1.03 -38.80
CA SER A 16 -4.56 -1.25 -39.88
C SER A 16 -4.41 -2.59 -40.59
N LEU A 17 -4.40 -3.72 -39.89
CA LEU A 17 -4.62 -5.05 -40.50
C LEU A 17 -5.09 -6.07 -39.46
N ALA A 18 -6.34 -5.94 -39.01
CA ALA A 18 -7.17 -7.07 -38.57
C ALA A 18 -8.65 -6.68 -38.59
N SER A 19 -9.23 -6.64 -39.80
CA SER A 19 -10.68 -6.73 -39.93
C SER A 19 -11.09 -8.16 -39.62
N ALA A 20 -11.24 -8.47 -38.33
CA ALA A 20 -12.00 -9.66 -37.96
C ALA A 20 -13.46 -9.40 -38.37
N GLN A 21 -13.99 -10.22 -39.27
CA GLN A 21 -15.44 -10.24 -39.59
C GLN A 21 -16.20 -10.49 -38.30
N HIS A 22 -16.71 -9.45 -37.68
CA HIS A 22 -17.52 -9.56 -36.48
C HIS A 22 -18.91 -9.97 -36.90
N LEU A 23 -19.29 -11.21 -36.61
CA LEU A 23 -20.62 -11.72 -36.89
C LEU A 23 -21.60 -11.24 -35.80
N SER A 24 -22.61 -10.49 -36.21
CA SER A 24 -23.73 -10.11 -35.35
C SER A 24 -25.04 -10.67 -35.92
N ARG A 25 -25.76 -11.43 -35.09
CA ARG A 25 -27.06 -12.04 -35.44
C ARG A 25 -28.00 -11.94 -34.23
N HIS A 26 -29.27 -11.74 -34.56
CA HIS A 26 -30.33 -11.70 -33.55
C HIS A 26 -31.33 -12.81 -33.85
N TYR A 27 -31.50 -13.74 -32.94
CA TYR A 27 -32.46 -14.82 -33.03
C TYR A 27 -33.53 -14.68 -31.97
N HIS A 28 -34.81 -14.88 -32.36
CA HIS A 28 -35.91 -14.88 -31.42
C HIS A 28 -36.80 -16.07 -31.72
N ASN A 29 -36.87 -17.02 -30.79
CA ASN A 29 -37.66 -18.25 -30.86
C ASN A 29 -37.46 -19.04 -32.19
N ARG A 30 -36.24 -19.07 -32.74
CA ARG A 30 -35.92 -19.85 -33.96
C ARG A 30 -35.48 -21.26 -33.61
N SER A 31 -35.80 -22.24 -34.47
CA SER A 31 -35.26 -23.59 -34.27
C SER A 31 -33.77 -23.60 -34.39
N MET A 32 -33.08 -24.48 -33.61
CA MET A 32 -31.64 -24.65 -33.71
C MET A 32 -31.20 -25.02 -35.13
N SER A 33 -31.99 -25.88 -35.79
CA SER A 33 -31.71 -26.28 -37.17
C SER A 33 -31.71 -25.09 -38.14
N ASP A 34 -32.68 -24.17 -38.02
CA ASP A 34 -32.74 -22.96 -38.84
C ASP A 34 -31.62 -21.97 -38.51
N VAL A 35 -31.24 -21.87 -37.23
CA VAL A 35 -30.11 -21.04 -36.81
C VAL A 35 -28.79 -21.55 -37.37
N LEU A 36 -28.57 -22.85 -37.33
CA LEU A 36 -27.37 -23.46 -37.91
C LEU A 36 -27.32 -23.30 -39.44
N ILE A 37 -28.50 -23.36 -40.15
CA ILE A 37 -28.56 -23.04 -41.58
C ILE A 37 -28.18 -21.57 -41.85
N ASP A 38 -28.66 -20.66 -41.02
CA ASP A 38 -28.32 -19.22 -41.16
C ASP A 38 -26.82 -18.97 -40.94
N LEU A 39 -26.23 -19.63 -39.93
CA LEU A 39 -24.79 -19.56 -39.67
C LEU A 39 -23.94 -20.23 -40.74
N ASP A 40 -24.41 -21.36 -41.35
CA ASP A 40 -23.77 -21.99 -42.49
C ASP A 40 -23.74 -21.05 -43.71
N LYS A 41 -24.86 -20.37 -44.00
CA LYS A 41 -24.97 -19.38 -45.09
C LYS A 41 -24.08 -18.15 -44.86
N ALA A 42 -23.89 -17.76 -43.60
CA ALA A 42 -23.04 -16.63 -43.22
C ALA A 42 -21.56 -17.00 -43.27
N SER A 43 -21.20 -18.24 -43.40
CA SER A 43 -19.83 -18.73 -43.38
C SER A 43 -19.22 -18.80 -44.77
N ALA A 44 -18.09 -18.11 -44.99
CA ALA A 44 -17.27 -18.25 -46.17
C ALA A 44 -16.25 -19.42 -46.10
N ARG A 45 -15.93 -19.87 -44.88
CA ARG A 45 -14.84 -20.82 -44.62
C ARG A 45 -15.33 -22.19 -44.17
N TYR A 46 -16.41 -22.24 -43.40
CA TYR A 46 -16.88 -23.46 -42.76
C TYR A 46 -18.20 -23.94 -43.39
N LYS A 47 -18.37 -25.24 -43.45
CA LYS A 47 -19.65 -25.90 -43.70
C LYS A 47 -20.19 -26.49 -42.43
N VAL A 48 -21.46 -26.29 -42.11
CA VAL A 48 -22.08 -26.78 -40.89
C VAL A 48 -22.92 -28.00 -41.22
N SER A 49 -22.58 -29.16 -40.67
CA SER A 49 -23.25 -30.43 -40.82
C SER A 49 -24.01 -30.82 -39.57
N PHE A 50 -25.28 -31.15 -39.71
CA PHE A 50 -26.15 -31.62 -38.62
C PHE A 50 -27.37 -32.38 -39.18
N ILE A 51 -28.09 -33.08 -38.30
CA ILE A 51 -29.35 -33.76 -38.66
C ILE A 51 -30.52 -32.84 -38.26
N TYR A 52 -31.27 -32.37 -39.24
CA TYR A 52 -32.32 -31.37 -39.06
C TYR A 52 -33.34 -31.77 -37.98
N ASN A 53 -33.93 -32.97 -38.08
CA ASN A 53 -34.97 -33.45 -37.18
C ASN A 53 -34.48 -33.77 -35.75
N GLU A 54 -33.18 -33.91 -35.55
CA GLU A 54 -32.62 -34.07 -34.20
C GLU A 54 -32.62 -32.74 -33.43
N LEU A 55 -32.45 -31.60 -34.13
CA LEU A 55 -32.21 -30.31 -33.54
C LEU A 55 -33.36 -29.30 -33.68
N GLU A 56 -34.38 -29.60 -34.49
CA GLU A 56 -35.46 -28.64 -34.77
C GLU A 56 -36.29 -28.22 -33.56
N ASP A 57 -36.44 -29.09 -32.56
CA ASP A 57 -37.22 -28.83 -31.35
C ASP A 57 -36.51 -27.89 -30.35
N PHE A 58 -35.20 -27.71 -30.51
CA PHE A 58 -34.41 -26.79 -29.64
C PHE A 58 -34.55 -25.37 -30.18
N THR A 59 -35.02 -24.45 -29.37
CA THR A 59 -35.24 -23.04 -29.77
C THR A 59 -34.16 -22.12 -29.27
N VAL A 60 -33.74 -21.15 -30.08
CA VAL A 60 -32.71 -20.17 -29.78
C VAL A 60 -33.34 -18.79 -29.71
N THR A 61 -33.13 -18.10 -28.57
CA THR A 61 -33.45 -16.69 -28.39
C THR A 61 -32.28 -16.00 -27.75
N GLN A 62 -31.43 -15.38 -28.57
CA GLN A 62 -30.26 -14.62 -28.09
C GLN A 62 -29.67 -13.73 -29.17
N ASN A 63 -28.94 -12.72 -28.72
CA ASN A 63 -28.07 -11.91 -29.58
C ASN A 63 -26.68 -12.60 -29.64
N VAL A 64 -26.28 -12.99 -30.85
CA VAL A 64 -25.02 -13.67 -31.10
C VAL A 64 -24.05 -12.67 -31.72
N GLU A 65 -23.07 -12.25 -30.93
CA GLU A 65 -21.90 -11.45 -31.38
C GLU A 65 -20.65 -12.31 -31.24
N ALA A 66 -20.05 -12.70 -32.32
CA ALA A 66 -18.90 -13.59 -32.28
C ALA A 66 -17.85 -13.24 -33.36
N PRO A 67 -16.58 -13.47 -33.08
CA PRO A 67 -15.50 -13.17 -34.01
C PRO A 67 -15.40 -14.14 -35.18
N ASN A 68 -16.08 -15.30 -35.10
CA ASN A 68 -16.07 -16.36 -36.11
C ASN A 68 -17.27 -17.28 -35.97
N ILE A 69 -17.52 -18.10 -36.98
CA ILE A 69 -18.63 -19.06 -37.02
C ILE A 69 -18.55 -20.14 -35.92
N PRO A 70 -17.38 -20.80 -35.65
CA PRO A 70 -17.30 -21.76 -34.54
C PRO A 70 -17.70 -21.17 -33.19
N ASP A 71 -17.30 -19.93 -32.90
CA ASP A 71 -17.68 -19.28 -31.65
C ASP A 71 -19.15 -18.86 -31.61
N ALA A 72 -19.72 -18.47 -32.76
CA ALA A 72 -21.15 -18.24 -32.87
C ALA A 72 -21.96 -19.51 -32.58
N ILE A 73 -21.59 -20.64 -33.21
CA ILE A 73 -22.24 -21.93 -32.96
C ILE A 73 -22.07 -22.37 -31.52
N ARG A 74 -20.91 -22.22 -30.91
CA ARG A 74 -20.65 -22.52 -29.48
C ARG A 74 -21.59 -21.74 -28.56
N ARG A 75 -21.88 -20.50 -28.92
CA ARG A 75 -22.83 -19.66 -28.14
C ARG A 75 -24.26 -20.12 -28.31
N VAL A 76 -24.71 -20.44 -29.53
CA VAL A 76 -26.10 -20.85 -29.74
C VAL A 76 -26.41 -22.23 -29.19
N ILE A 77 -25.50 -23.20 -29.25
CA ILE A 77 -25.70 -24.53 -28.63
C ILE A 77 -25.68 -24.43 -27.09
N GLY A 78 -24.92 -23.49 -26.52
CA GLY A 78 -24.95 -23.13 -25.12
C GLY A 78 -25.03 -24.29 -24.13
N PHE A 79 -26.13 -24.35 -23.38
CA PHE A 79 -26.42 -25.40 -22.39
C PHE A 79 -27.24 -26.58 -22.94
N TYR A 80 -27.59 -26.59 -24.22
CA TYR A 80 -28.28 -27.73 -24.83
C TYR A 80 -27.36 -28.96 -24.89
N PRO A 81 -27.90 -30.17 -24.84
CA PRO A 81 -27.11 -31.40 -24.86
C PRO A 81 -26.55 -31.67 -26.25
N MET A 82 -25.74 -30.75 -26.75
CA MET A 82 -25.14 -30.77 -28.07
C MET A 82 -23.63 -30.76 -28.02
N LYS A 83 -23.02 -31.43 -28.97
CA LYS A 83 -21.56 -31.44 -29.16
C LYS A 83 -21.22 -30.81 -30.50
N MET A 84 -20.25 -29.97 -30.53
CA MET A 84 -19.66 -29.39 -31.72
C MET A 84 -18.25 -29.93 -31.93
N VAL A 85 -17.96 -30.41 -33.11
CA VAL A 85 -16.62 -30.84 -33.57
C VAL A 85 -16.25 -29.99 -34.78
N VAL A 86 -15.08 -29.40 -34.74
CA VAL A 86 -14.53 -28.63 -35.87
C VAL A 86 -13.35 -29.40 -36.45
N SER A 87 -13.43 -29.73 -37.72
CA SER A 87 -12.36 -30.39 -38.46
C SER A 87 -12.14 -29.63 -39.77
N ASP A 88 -10.98 -28.99 -39.92
CA ASP A 88 -10.59 -28.12 -41.04
C ASP A 88 -11.66 -27.07 -41.40
N SER A 89 -12.50 -27.35 -42.41
CA SER A 89 -13.59 -26.48 -42.88
C SER A 89 -14.98 -27.02 -42.59
N LEU A 90 -15.09 -28.13 -41.86
CA LEU A 90 -16.37 -28.78 -41.52
C LEU A 90 -16.65 -28.64 -40.02
N ILE A 91 -17.82 -28.12 -39.68
CA ILE A 91 -18.33 -28.06 -38.30
C ILE A 91 -19.49 -29.06 -38.21
N THR A 92 -19.34 -30.07 -37.37
CA THR A 92 -20.42 -31.03 -37.11
C THR A 92 -21.06 -30.68 -35.77
N VAL A 93 -22.39 -30.52 -35.76
CA VAL A 93 -23.21 -30.32 -34.55
C VAL A 93 -24.17 -31.52 -34.42
N GLU A 94 -24.07 -32.25 -33.34
CA GLU A 94 -24.88 -33.42 -33.03
C GLU A 94 -25.43 -33.37 -31.60
N CYS A 95 -26.61 -33.96 -31.41
CA CYS A 95 -27.15 -34.16 -30.07
C CYS A 95 -26.36 -35.27 -29.36
N ILE A 96 -25.89 -34.98 -28.13
CA ILE A 96 -25.11 -35.97 -27.34
C ILE A 96 -25.95 -37.20 -26.98
N ARG A 97 -27.28 -37.00 -26.83
CA ARG A 97 -28.23 -38.08 -26.57
C ARG A 97 -29.22 -38.19 -27.71
N LYS A 98 -29.13 -39.27 -28.45
CA LYS A 98 -30.07 -39.62 -29.53
C LYS A 98 -31.25 -40.36 -28.92
N SER A 99 -32.45 -39.74 -28.97
CA SER A 99 -33.70 -40.37 -28.58
C SER A 99 -34.81 -39.81 -29.45
N GLU A 100 -35.63 -40.69 -30.00
CA GLU A 100 -36.84 -40.32 -30.78
C GLU A 100 -37.87 -39.61 -29.89
N ARG A 101 -37.78 -39.80 -28.55
CA ARG A 101 -38.69 -39.18 -27.58
C ARG A 101 -37.99 -38.05 -26.86
N LYS A 102 -38.71 -36.92 -26.74
CA LYS A 102 -38.20 -35.71 -26.05
C LYS A 102 -39.33 -35.24 -25.13
N LEU A 103 -38.94 -34.87 -23.88
CA LEU A 103 -39.81 -34.12 -23.00
C LEU A 103 -39.65 -32.63 -23.35
N ILE A 104 -40.75 -32.01 -23.80
CA ILE A 104 -40.74 -30.59 -24.22
C ILE A 104 -41.77 -29.85 -23.38
N GLY A 105 -41.37 -28.72 -22.82
CA GLY A 105 -42.25 -27.88 -22.00
C GLY A 105 -41.71 -26.46 -21.86
N ARG A 106 -42.51 -25.65 -21.19
CA ARG A 106 -42.16 -24.25 -20.90
C ARG A 106 -42.34 -23.94 -19.41
N LEU A 107 -41.41 -23.24 -18.82
CA LEU A 107 -41.46 -22.77 -17.43
C LEU A 107 -41.76 -21.27 -17.39
N ILE A 108 -42.79 -20.91 -16.61
CA ILE A 108 -43.15 -19.51 -16.34
C ILE A 108 -43.28 -19.30 -14.82
N ASP A 109 -43.10 -18.04 -14.38
CA ASP A 109 -43.37 -17.64 -13.01
C ASP A 109 -44.86 -17.26 -12.75
N ASN A 110 -45.14 -16.75 -11.58
CA ASN A 110 -46.49 -16.28 -11.20
C ASN A 110 -46.95 -15.04 -11.99
N HIS A 111 -46.01 -14.29 -12.59
CA HIS A 111 -46.29 -13.12 -13.43
C HIS A 111 -46.32 -13.42 -14.93
N ASN A 112 -46.34 -14.70 -15.30
CA ASN A 112 -46.23 -15.21 -16.68
C ASN A 112 -44.87 -14.88 -17.37
N LEU A 113 -43.84 -14.50 -16.61
CA LEU A 113 -42.51 -14.31 -17.15
C LEU A 113 -41.79 -15.67 -17.30
N PRO A 114 -40.98 -15.85 -18.35
CA PRO A 114 -40.21 -17.08 -18.54
C PRO A 114 -39.18 -17.26 -17.42
N VAL A 115 -39.04 -18.50 -16.95
CA VAL A 115 -37.97 -18.84 -15.97
C VAL A 115 -36.83 -19.45 -16.75
N GLU A 116 -35.77 -18.64 -16.91
CA GLU A 116 -34.55 -18.99 -17.62
C GLU A 116 -33.58 -19.78 -16.72
N PHE A 117 -32.85 -20.75 -17.27
CA PHE A 117 -31.87 -21.59 -16.60
C PHE A 117 -32.37 -22.41 -15.41
N ALA A 118 -33.64 -22.67 -15.32
CA ALA A 118 -34.19 -23.63 -14.36
C ALA A 118 -33.72 -25.04 -14.70
N ASN A 119 -33.27 -25.79 -13.70
CA ASN A 119 -32.79 -27.14 -13.84
C ASN A 119 -33.98 -28.09 -13.91
N VAL A 120 -34.08 -28.89 -14.99
CA VAL A 120 -35.10 -29.90 -15.22
C VAL A 120 -34.43 -31.27 -15.27
N GLN A 121 -34.76 -32.13 -14.32
CA GLN A 121 -34.22 -33.48 -14.18
C GLN A 121 -35.34 -34.48 -14.41
N LEU A 122 -35.03 -35.56 -15.10
CA LEU A 122 -35.92 -36.72 -15.24
C LEU A 122 -35.34 -37.89 -14.46
N LEU A 123 -36.13 -38.43 -13.57
CA LEU A 123 -35.76 -39.51 -12.68
C LEU A 123 -36.60 -40.74 -13.00
N ASN A 124 -36.07 -41.93 -12.78
CA ASN A 124 -36.75 -43.19 -12.94
C ASN A 124 -37.94 -43.30 -11.96
N PRO A 125 -39.15 -43.63 -12.41
CA PRO A 125 -40.32 -43.74 -11.53
C PRO A 125 -40.22 -44.79 -10.44
N HIS A 126 -39.37 -45.83 -10.60
CA HIS A 126 -39.28 -46.95 -9.64
C HIS A 126 -38.27 -46.68 -8.49
N ASP A 127 -37.14 -46.10 -8.82
CA ASP A 127 -36.02 -45.97 -7.86
C ASP A 127 -35.50 -44.53 -7.70
N SER A 128 -36.11 -43.57 -8.41
CA SER A 128 -35.68 -42.15 -8.41
C SER A 128 -34.24 -41.91 -8.87
N THR A 129 -33.61 -42.85 -9.55
CA THR A 129 -32.28 -42.64 -10.14
C THR A 129 -32.36 -41.64 -11.31
N PHE A 130 -31.28 -40.88 -11.50
CA PHE A 130 -31.20 -39.87 -12.56
C PHE A 130 -31.12 -40.51 -13.93
N LEU A 131 -32.05 -40.14 -14.81
CA LEU A 131 -32.12 -40.63 -16.22
C LEU A 131 -31.44 -39.62 -17.17
N CYS A 132 -31.96 -38.40 -17.18
CA CYS A 132 -31.49 -37.31 -18.03
C CYS A 132 -31.96 -35.96 -17.49
N GLY A 133 -31.40 -34.85 -18.03
CA GLY A 133 -31.81 -33.53 -17.61
C GLY A 133 -31.28 -32.46 -18.55
N GLY A 134 -31.71 -31.22 -18.29
CA GLY A 134 -31.34 -30.04 -19.03
C GLY A 134 -31.78 -28.79 -18.27
N VAL A 135 -31.64 -27.63 -18.91
CA VAL A 135 -32.09 -26.34 -18.37
C VAL A 135 -33.01 -25.64 -19.35
N SER A 136 -33.87 -24.76 -18.82
CA SER A 136 -34.73 -23.90 -19.64
C SER A 136 -33.93 -22.78 -20.29
N ASN A 137 -34.35 -22.40 -21.53
CA ASN A 137 -33.75 -21.27 -22.25
C ASN A 137 -34.33 -19.90 -21.82
N ALA A 138 -33.94 -18.84 -22.52
CA ALA A 138 -34.40 -17.46 -22.25
C ALA A 138 -35.93 -17.27 -22.36
N ASN A 139 -36.62 -18.14 -23.12
CA ASN A 139 -38.07 -18.13 -23.21
C ASN A 139 -38.73 -19.04 -22.16
N GLY A 140 -37.97 -19.68 -21.30
CA GLY A 140 -38.44 -20.69 -20.37
C GLY A 140 -38.66 -22.08 -21.00
N ASP A 141 -38.38 -22.28 -22.31
CA ASP A 141 -38.56 -23.56 -22.99
C ASP A 141 -37.42 -24.52 -22.63
N PHE A 142 -37.80 -25.83 -22.53
CA PHE A 142 -36.79 -26.88 -22.33
C PHE A 142 -37.11 -28.08 -23.20
N VAL A 143 -36.05 -28.73 -23.68
CA VAL A 143 -36.13 -29.95 -24.52
C VAL A 143 -35.14 -30.95 -23.94
N ILE A 144 -35.65 -32.13 -23.50
CA ILE A 144 -34.83 -33.16 -22.86
C ILE A 144 -35.07 -34.49 -23.56
N PRO A 145 -34.09 -35.00 -24.32
CA PRO A 145 -34.18 -36.36 -24.93
C PRO A 145 -34.21 -37.42 -23.82
N CYS A 146 -35.19 -38.33 -23.88
CA CYS A 146 -35.38 -39.38 -22.90
C CYS A 146 -36.00 -40.61 -23.54
N GLU A 147 -35.42 -41.79 -23.32
CA GLU A 147 -35.87 -43.06 -23.91
C GLU A 147 -37.10 -43.66 -23.23
N GLN A 148 -37.35 -43.26 -21.98
CA GLN A 148 -38.44 -43.77 -21.17
C GLN A 148 -39.80 -43.16 -21.59
N ASN A 149 -40.89 -43.95 -21.42
CA ASN A 149 -42.25 -43.48 -21.67
C ASN A 149 -42.75 -42.55 -20.56
N GLN A 150 -42.31 -42.81 -19.33
CA GLN A 150 -42.67 -42.04 -18.14
C GLN A 150 -41.40 -41.75 -17.29
N ALA A 151 -41.41 -40.59 -16.65
CA ALA A 151 -40.35 -40.18 -15.74
C ALA A 151 -40.92 -39.29 -14.65
N ILE A 152 -40.27 -39.27 -13.48
CA ILE A 152 -40.51 -38.24 -12.49
C ILE A 152 -39.75 -37.00 -12.96
N MET A 153 -40.46 -35.95 -13.37
CA MET A 153 -39.87 -34.69 -13.71
C MET A 153 -39.69 -33.87 -12.43
N LYS A 154 -38.43 -33.47 -12.16
CA LYS A 154 -38.06 -32.59 -11.06
C LYS A 154 -37.55 -31.29 -11.63
N VAL A 155 -38.25 -30.18 -11.36
CA VAL A 155 -37.84 -28.83 -11.77
C VAL A 155 -37.42 -28.05 -10.55
N SER A 156 -36.25 -27.45 -10.59
CA SER A 156 -35.70 -26.61 -9.50
C SER A 156 -35.04 -25.36 -10.05
N TYR A 157 -35.26 -24.26 -9.37
CA TYR A 157 -34.62 -22.95 -9.62
C TYR A 157 -34.53 -22.17 -8.35
N VAL A 158 -33.49 -21.36 -8.22
CA VAL A 158 -33.23 -20.52 -7.01
C VAL A 158 -34.38 -19.53 -6.84
N GLY A 159 -35.00 -19.52 -5.65
CA GLY A 159 -36.12 -18.64 -5.34
C GLY A 159 -37.51 -19.20 -5.73
N TYR A 160 -37.60 -20.45 -6.19
CA TYR A 160 -38.85 -21.10 -6.53
C TYR A 160 -39.00 -22.45 -5.82
N LYS A 161 -40.26 -22.86 -5.55
CA LYS A 161 -40.58 -24.18 -5.02
C LYS A 161 -40.19 -25.24 -6.04
N THR A 162 -39.49 -26.26 -5.62
CA THR A 162 -39.17 -27.42 -6.44
C THR A 162 -40.47 -28.15 -6.82
N ILE A 163 -40.65 -28.40 -8.11
CA ILE A 163 -41.74 -29.18 -8.64
C ILE A 163 -41.24 -30.60 -8.86
N SER A 164 -41.95 -31.59 -8.34
CA SER A 164 -41.67 -33.00 -8.61
C SER A 164 -42.98 -33.72 -8.93
N ARG A 165 -43.10 -34.25 -10.14
CA ARG A 165 -44.29 -34.99 -10.57
C ARG A 165 -44.00 -36.04 -11.65
N LEU A 166 -44.78 -37.07 -11.68
CA LEU A 166 -44.76 -38.08 -12.76
C LEU A 166 -45.31 -37.45 -14.04
N VAL A 167 -44.60 -37.60 -15.17
CA VAL A 167 -44.97 -37.09 -16.49
C VAL A 167 -44.79 -38.19 -17.54
N ASN A 168 -45.66 -38.19 -18.59
CA ASN A 168 -45.40 -38.93 -19.82
C ASN A 168 -44.40 -38.13 -20.66
N VAL A 169 -43.36 -38.77 -21.18
CA VAL A 169 -42.36 -38.13 -22.03
C VAL A 169 -43.00 -37.73 -23.34
N GLY A 170 -43.00 -36.41 -23.63
CA GLY A 170 -43.66 -35.79 -24.77
C GLY A 170 -43.83 -34.29 -24.53
N ARG A 171 -44.72 -33.63 -25.28
CA ARG A 171 -45.06 -32.22 -25.08
C ARG A 171 -45.99 -32.07 -23.88
N ILE A 172 -45.54 -31.43 -22.80
CA ILE A 172 -46.27 -31.29 -21.53
C ILE A 172 -46.82 -29.90 -21.28
N GLY A 173 -46.64 -28.98 -22.25
CA GLY A 173 -47.14 -27.60 -22.17
C GLY A 173 -46.39 -26.70 -21.15
N THR A 174 -47.12 -25.71 -20.63
CA THR A 174 -46.56 -24.71 -19.75
C THR A 174 -46.70 -25.12 -18.27
N ILE A 175 -45.62 -25.00 -17.52
CA ILE A 175 -45.53 -25.29 -16.09
C ILE A 175 -45.28 -24.00 -15.36
N ARG A 176 -46.11 -23.70 -14.37
CA ARG A 176 -45.98 -22.51 -13.54
C ARG A 176 -45.19 -22.83 -12.28
N MET A 177 -44.07 -22.11 -12.08
CA MET A 177 -43.26 -22.20 -10.90
C MET A 177 -43.73 -21.16 -9.86
N GLN A 178 -43.96 -21.59 -8.63
CA GLN A 178 -44.31 -20.71 -7.52
C GLN A 178 -43.06 -20.17 -6.86
N ALA A 179 -42.99 -18.85 -6.65
CA ALA A 179 -41.93 -18.27 -5.86
C ALA A 179 -41.90 -18.89 -4.46
N ASP A 180 -40.75 -19.32 -4.02
CA ASP A 180 -40.56 -19.79 -2.66
C ASP A 180 -39.90 -18.66 -1.85
N ALA A 181 -40.60 -18.20 -0.82
CA ALA A 181 -40.04 -17.25 0.15
C ALA A 181 -39.02 -17.89 1.09
N TYR A 182 -38.42 -19.04 0.70
CA TYR A 182 -37.28 -19.54 1.43
C TYR A 182 -36.16 -18.54 1.29
N GLN A 183 -35.93 -17.74 2.33
CA GLN A 183 -34.59 -17.29 2.64
C GLN A 183 -33.74 -18.56 2.61
N LEU A 184 -32.87 -18.64 1.62
CA LEU A 184 -31.77 -19.61 1.63
C LEU A 184 -31.19 -19.58 3.04
N LYS A 185 -31.36 -20.64 3.81
CA LYS A 185 -30.56 -20.86 5.00
C LYS A 185 -29.14 -20.81 4.45
N ARG A 186 -28.51 -19.70 4.67
CA ARG A 186 -27.15 -19.41 4.26
C ARG A 186 -26.34 -20.59 4.75
N VAL A 187 -25.81 -21.39 3.85
CA VAL A 187 -24.76 -22.34 4.20
C VAL A 187 -23.63 -21.48 4.72
N MET A 188 -23.56 -21.34 6.04
CA MET A 188 -22.39 -20.82 6.68
C MET A 188 -21.29 -21.83 6.40
N VAL A 189 -20.56 -21.59 5.30
CA VAL A 189 -19.26 -22.19 5.16
C VAL A 189 -18.47 -21.59 6.32
N LYS A 190 -18.29 -22.40 7.38
CA LYS A 190 -17.29 -22.14 8.42
C LYS A 190 -15.93 -22.37 7.79
N GLY A 191 -15.59 -21.56 6.78
CA GLY A 191 -14.26 -21.46 6.25
C GLY A 191 -13.41 -20.77 7.30
N ASN A 192 -12.20 -21.23 7.47
CA ASN A 192 -11.21 -20.51 8.27
C ASN A 192 -11.13 -19.08 7.72
N LEU A 193 -11.31 -18.08 8.59
CA LEU A 193 -11.19 -16.65 8.23
C LEU A 193 -9.79 -16.32 7.69
N ARG A 194 -8.83 -17.17 7.94
CA ARG A 194 -7.48 -17.16 7.40
C ARG A 194 -7.09 -18.55 6.89
N THR A 195 -6.49 -18.61 5.71
CA THR A 195 -5.93 -19.81 5.08
C THR A 195 -4.52 -19.49 4.60
N ASP A 196 -3.55 -20.29 4.98
CA ASP A 196 -2.17 -20.17 4.53
C ASP A 196 -2.01 -20.84 3.16
N ARG A 197 -1.40 -20.15 2.21
CA ARG A 197 -1.22 -20.61 0.82
C ARG A 197 0.23 -20.92 0.46
N GLY A 198 1.12 -20.80 1.44
CA GLY A 198 2.53 -21.08 1.28
C GLY A 198 3.37 -19.82 1.18
N ASP A 199 3.16 -19.00 0.19
CA ASP A 199 3.82 -17.69 0.00
C ASP A 199 3.05 -16.53 0.63
N HIS A 200 1.75 -16.70 0.88
CA HIS A 200 0.89 -15.71 1.51
C HIS A 200 -0.22 -16.33 2.36
N ALA A 201 -0.80 -15.54 3.24
CA ALA A 201 -2.02 -15.87 3.93
C ALA A 201 -3.23 -15.23 3.24
N THR A 202 -4.28 -16.01 2.99
CA THR A 202 -5.55 -15.50 2.49
C THR A 202 -6.51 -15.25 3.65
N TYR A 203 -6.99 -14.01 3.79
CA TYR A 203 -8.05 -13.62 4.71
C TYR A 203 -9.38 -13.52 3.98
N THR A 204 -10.43 -14.06 4.60
CA THR A 204 -11.83 -13.85 4.26
C THR A 204 -12.56 -13.27 5.47
N PHE A 205 -13.62 -12.54 5.24
CA PHE A 205 -14.34 -11.84 6.31
C PHE A 205 -15.72 -12.44 6.49
N ASN A 206 -16.17 -12.52 7.73
CA ASN A 206 -17.53 -12.95 8.05
C ASN A 206 -18.52 -11.79 7.81
N GLU A 207 -19.82 -12.14 7.85
CA GLU A 207 -20.90 -11.18 7.58
C GLU A 207 -20.93 -10.03 8.59
N GLU A 208 -20.61 -10.31 9.84
CA GLU A 208 -20.60 -9.33 10.91
C GLU A 208 -19.47 -8.31 10.71
N GLN A 209 -18.27 -8.77 10.34
CA GLN A 209 -17.14 -7.90 10.00
C GLN A 209 -17.48 -7.00 8.80
N VAL A 210 -18.07 -7.56 7.74
CA VAL A 210 -18.47 -6.80 6.55
C VAL A 210 -19.55 -5.78 6.90
N LYS A 211 -20.59 -6.17 7.65
CA LYS A 211 -21.69 -5.30 8.05
C LYS A 211 -21.24 -4.14 8.96
N ASN A 212 -20.22 -4.38 9.80
CA ASN A 212 -19.69 -3.38 10.72
C ASN A 212 -18.65 -2.46 10.07
N SER A 213 -18.28 -2.73 8.82
CA SER A 213 -17.31 -1.94 8.04
C SER A 213 -18.03 -1.12 6.98
N ARG A 214 -17.76 0.18 6.92
CA ARG A 214 -18.35 1.09 5.90
C ARG A 214 -17.72 0.87 4.53
N HIS A 215 -16.42 0.63 4.53
CA HIS A 215 -15.58 0.50 3.35
C HIS A 215 -14.39 -0.43 3.65
N THR A 216 -13.59 -0.68 2.63
CA THR A 216 -12.48 -1.61 2.70
C THR A 216 -11.45 -1.27 3.76
N GLN A 217 -11.14 0.02 4.00
CA GLN A 217 -10.20 0.42 5.04
C GLN A 217 -10.63 -0.08 6.43
N ASP A 218 -11.92 0.10 6.78
CA ASP A 218 -12.45 -0.42 8.05
C ASP A 218 -12.39 -1.95 8.12
N LEU A 219 -12.57 -2.63 6.97
CA LEU A 219 -12.59 -4.08 6.90
C LEU A 219 -11.21 -4.69 7.09
N ILE A 220 -10.18 -4.15 6.41
CA ILE A 220 -8.81 -4.69 6.53
C ILE A 220 -8.18 -4.41 7.89
N ALA A 221 -8.65 -3.42 8.64
CA ALA A 221 -8.25 -3.21 10.03
C ALA A 221 -8.65 -4.38 10.97
N ASN A 222 -9.47 -5.35 10.50
CA ASN A 222 -9.70 -6.59 11.23
C ASN A 222 -8.58 -7.63 11.03
N ILE A 223 -7.65 -7.39 10.12
CA ILE A 223 -6.46 -8.23 9.91
C ILE A 223 -5.45 -7.93 11.03
N PRO A 224 -4.97 -8.95 11.77
CA PRO A 224 -4.02 -8.75 12.84
C PRO A 224 -2.76 -8.00 12.39
N GLY A 225 -2.36 -6.98 13.15
CA GLY A 225 -1.19 -6.16 12.84
C GLY A 225 -1.43 -4.99 11.87
N ILE A 226 -2.64 -4.86 11.31
CA ILE A 226 -3.03 -3.70 10.51
C ILE A 226 -3.94 -2.79 11.36
N ILE A 227 -3.62 -1.50 11.41
CA ILE A 227 -4.41 -0.49 12.10
C ILE A 227 -4.71 0.70 11.20
N ILE A 228 -5.78 1.42 11.55
CA ILE A 228 -5.99 2.79 11.10
C ILE A 228 -5.39 3.68 12.20
N ASP A 229 -4.33 4.36 11.87
CA ASP A 229 -3.65 5.25 12.80
C ASP A 229 -4.62 6.31 13.35
N PRO A 230 -4.80 6.42 14.65
CA PRO A 230 -5.78 7.34 15.22
C PRO A 230 -5.40 8.82 15.00
N VAL A 231 -4.11 9.13 14.85
CA VAL A 231 -3.62 10.49 14.64
C VAL A 231 -3.75 10.90 13.18
N THR A 232 -3.21 10.08 12.26
CA THR A 232 -3.13 10.42 10.83
C THR A 232 -4.32 9.92 10.01
N GLY A 233 -5.08 8.94 10.51
CA GLY A 233 -6.14 8.26 9.77
C GLY A 233 -5.64 7.32 8.67
N LYS A 234 -4.33 7.12 8.55
CA LYS A 234 -3.71 6.26 7.53
C LYS A 234 -3.69 4.80 7.98
N THR A 235 -3.80 3.91 6.99
CA THR A 235 -3.64 2.46 7.21
C THR A 235 -2.16 2.13 7.32
N ARG A 236 -1.75 1.51 8.41
CA ARG A 236 -0.35 1.12 8.63
C ARG A 236 -0.21 -0.16 9.43
N SER A 237 1.00 -0.69 9.47
CA SER A 237 1.37 -1.74 10.41
C SER A 237 1.43 -1.17 11.84
N ILE A 238 0.89 -1.89 12.82
CA ILE A 238 0.93 -1.49 14.22
C ILE A 238 2.36 -1.40 14.78
N VAL A 239 3.29 -2.16 14.20
CA VAL A 239 4.72 -2.18 14.57
C VAL A 239 5.59 -1.35 13.60
N ASN A 240 4.99 -0.42 12.86
CA ASN A 240 5.66 0.50 11.93
C ASN A 240 6.53 -0.17 10.84
N LYS A 241 6.22 -1.41 10.46
CA LYS A 241 6.87 -2.05 9.31
C LYS A 241 6.47 -1.37 8.01
N LYS A 242 7.37 -1.36 7.04
CA LYS A 242 7.08 -0.87 5.68
C LYS A 242 5.99 -1.72 5.05
N MET A 243 4.79 -1.17 4.89
CA MET A 243 3.63 -1.88 4.36
C MET A 243 3.20 -1.30 3.01
N LYS A 244 2.99 -2.17 2.04
CA LYS A 244 2.42 -1.85 0.73
C LYS A 244 1.04 -2.48 0.60
N ILE A 245 0.05 -1.71 0.18
CA ILE A 245 -1.30 -2.21 -0.01
C ILE A 245 -1.61 -2.19 -1.51
N LEU A 246 -2.10 -3.32 -1.99
CA LEU A 246 -2.58 -3.50 -3.35
C LEU A 246 -4.08 -3.73 -3.34
N ILE A 247 -4.72 -3.39 -4.43
CA ILE A 247 -6.11 -3.73 -4.72
C ILE A 247 -6.14 -4.40 -6.10
N ASN A 248 -6.51 -5.69 -6.18
CA ASN A 248 -6.41 -6.53 -7.38
C ASN A 248 -5.01 -6.50 -8.02
N ASP A 249 -4.00 -6.79 -7.21
CA ASP A 249 -2.57 -6.81 -7.57
C ASP A 249 -1.94 -5.43 -7.84
N VAL A 250 -2.56 -4.34 -7.38
CA VAL A 250 -2.16 -3.00 -7.76
C VAL A 250 -2.05 -2.07 -6.58
N ALA A 251 -0.96 -1.31 -6.52
CA ALA A 251 -0.73 -0.39 -5.43
C ALA A 251 -1.79 0.72 -5.36
N MET A 252 -2.31 0.92 -4.15
CA MET A 252 -3.18 2.05 -3.89
C MET A 252 -2.42 3.37 -4.03
N THR A 253 -3.11 4.40 -4.48
CA THR A 253 -2.56 5.75 -4.57
C THR A 253 -2.62 6.47 -3.22
N SER A 254 -3.73 6.26 -2.50
CA SER A 254 -3.96 6.80 -1.16
C SER A 254 -4.94 5.91 -0.39
N ASP A 255 -5.09 6.14 0.92
CA ASP A 255 -6.11 5.45 1.73
C ASP A 255 -7.55 5.69 1.22
N ASN A 256 -7.77 6.73 0.42
CA ASN A 256 -9.05 6.98 -0.20
C ASN A 256 -9.42 5.95 -1.28
N ASP A 257 -8.44 5.29 -1.89
CA ASP A 257 -8.72 4.12 -2.73
C ASP A 257 -9.45 3.02 -1.94
N LEU A 258 -9.02 2.75 -0.70
CA LEU A 258 -9.66 1.80 0.21
C LEU A 258 -11.06 2.25 0.63
N LYS A 259 -11.22 3.54 0.92
CA LYS A 259 -12.51 4.13 1.33
C LYS A 259 -13.51 4.15 0.17
N SER A 260 -13.03 4.19 -1.06
CA SER A 260 -13.86 4.18 -2.27
C SER A 260 -14.44 2.82 -2.63
N ILE A 261 -14.11 1.75 -1.89
CA ILE A 261 -14.56 0.38 -2.15
C ILE A 261 -15.45 -0.08 -0.99
N PRO A 262 -16.73 -0.43 -1.25
CA PRO A 262 -17.61 -0.98 -0.23
C PRO A 262 -17.06 -2.30 0.35
N ALA A 263 -17.20 -2.49 1.66
CA ALA A 263 -16.70 -3.67 2.35
C ALA A 263 -17.26 -4.99 1.78
N GLU A 264 -18.53 -5.03 1.34
CA GLU A 264 -19.19 -6.20 0.77
C GLU A 264 -18.64 -6.61 -0.61
N LYS A 265 -17.86 -5.71 -1.25
CA LYS A 265 -17.21 -6.00 -2.53
C LYS A 265 -15.88 -6.73 -2.37
N ILE A 266 -15.37 -6.87 -1.18
CA ILE A 266 -14.14 -7.64 -0.94
C ILE A 266 -14.45 -9.14 -1.07
N LYS A 267 -13.65 -9.83 -1.89
CA LYS A 267 -13.69 -11.28 -2.04
C LYS A 267 -12.76 -11.97 -1.06
N LYS A 268 -11.53 -11.50 -0.97
CA LYS A 268 -10.47 -11.98 -0.08
C LYS A 268 -9.37 -10.93 0.03
N VAL A 269 -8.50 -11.08 1.01
CA VAL A 269 -7.25 -10.31 1.12
C VAL A 269 -6.09 -11.29 1.22
N GLU A 270 -5.09 -11.10 0.38
CA GLU A 270 -3.84 -11.84 0.39
C GLU A 270 -2.80 -11.03 1.19
N TYR A 271 -2.26 -11.63 2.21
CA TYR A 271 -1.31 -11.01 3.12
C TYR A 271 0.03 -11.71 3.02
N TYR A 272 1.06 -11.00 2.63
CA TYR A 272 2.43 -11.49 2.47
C TYR A 272 3.29 -10.93 3.59
N ASP A 273 3.82 -11.81 4.42
CA ASP A 273 4.85 -11.47 5.43
C ASP A 273 6.24 -11.36 4.80
N ALA A 274 6.39 -11.90 3.61
CA ALA A 274 7.60 -11.95 2.81
C ALA A 274 7.23 -11.67 1.36
N PRO A 275 7.04 -10.40 0.99
CA PRO A 275 6.66 -10.05 -0.37
C PRO A 275 7.68 -10.51 -1.42
N PRO A 276 7.24 -10.87 -2.64
CA PRO A 276 8.13 -11.05 -3.78
C PRO A 276 8.99 -9.83 -4.06
N ALA A 277 10.22 -10.03 -4.54
CA ALA A 277 11.19 -8.95 -4.82
C ALA A 277 10.65 -7.89 -5.79
N ARG A 278 9.79 -8.29 -6.74
CA ARG A 278 9.09 -7.37 -7.68
C ARG A 278 8.29 -6.25 -7.01
N TYR A 279 7.97 -6.36 -5.74
CA TYR A 279 7.23 -5.32 -5.01
C TYR A 279 8.14 -4.33 -4.28
N GLY A 280 9.47 -4.45 -4.45
CA GLY A 280 10.47 -3.58 -3.87
C GLY A 280 10.75 -3.87 -2.39
N ASP A 281 11.43 -2.93 -1.74
CA ASP A 281 11.82 -3.02 -0.32
C ASP A 281 10.61 -2.75 0.59
N VAL A 282 9.81 -3.77 0.84
CA VAL A 282 8.64 -3.74 1.73
C VAL A 282 8.62 -4.98 2.63
N ASP A 283 8.27 -4.78 3.90
CA ASP A 283 8.18 -5.86 4.88
C ASP A 283 6.85 -6.62 4.81
N ILE A 284 5.77 -5.92 4.43
CA ILE A 284 4.41 -6.46 4.39
C ILE A 284 3.74 -6.04 3.09
N LEU A 285 3.12 -7.00 2.40
CA LEU A 285 2.26 -6.72 1.27
C LEU A 285 0.83 -7.19 1.58
N VAL A 286 -0.14 -6.33 1.35
CA VAL A 286 -1.58 -6.61 1.53
C VAL A 286 -2.26 -6.45 0.18
N ASN A 287 -2.68 -7.54 -0.45
CA ASN A 287 -3.37 -7.49 -1.72
C ASN A 287 -4.87 -7.77 -1.54
N ILE A 288 -5.69 -6.80 -1.82
CA ILE A 288 -7.14 -6.83 -1.64
C ILE A 288 -7.79 -7.25 -2.96
N ILE A 289 -8.37 -8.44 -3.00
CA ILE A 289 -9.07 -8.95 -4.18
C ILE A 289 -10.55 -8.63 -4.06
N THR A 290 -11.06 -7.87 -5.02
CA THR A 290 -12.46 -7.46 -5.08
C THR A 290 -13.30 -8.41 -5.94
N LYS A 291 -14.62 -8.42 -5.73
CA LYS A 291 -15.57 -8.99 -6.67
C LYS A 291 -15.63 -8.11 -7.93
N PRO A 292 -15.94 -8.67 -9.12
CA PRO A 292 -16.11 -7.87 -10.32
C PRO A 292 -17.09 -6.72 -10.09
N LEU A 293 -16.72 -5.53 -10.57
CA LEU A 293 -17.46 -4.29 -10.33
C LEU A 293 -17.87 -3.68 -11.67
N ASP A 294 -19.12 -3.19 -11.74
CA ASP A 294 -19.70 -2.59 -12.94
C ASP A 294 -19.75 -1.05 -12.85
N THR A 295 -20.38 -0.41 -13.83
CA THR A 295 -20.53 1.05 -13.94
C THR A 295 -21.13 1.69 -12.68
N GLY A 296 -20.54 2.77 -12.19
CA GLY A 296 -21.02 3.52 -11.03
C GLY A 296 -20.02 4.55 -10.50
N TYR A 297 -20.36 5.18 -9.40
CA TYR A 297 -19.47 6.15 -8.74
C TYR A 297 -19.40 5.94 -7.23
N ALA A 298 -18.32 6.44 -6.64
CA ALA A 298 -18.13 6.55 -5.21
C ALA A 298 -17.71 7.97 -4.87
N VAL A 299 -18.25 8.52 -3.80
CA VAL A 299 -17.88 9.82 -3.27
C VAL A 299 -17.85 9.75 -1.75
N GLY A 300 -16.92 10.46 -1.14
CA GLY A 300 -16.87 10.55 0.31
C GLY A 300 -15.93 11.65 0.79
N PHE A 301 -16.05 11.93 2.07
CA PHE A 301 -15.13 12.80 2.77
C PHE A 301 -14.94 12.33 4.21
N ASP A 302 -13.79 12.68 4.78
CA ASP A 302 -13.51 12.62 6.21
C ASP A 302 -12.97 13.97 6.66
N ALA A 303 -13.44 14.45 7.78
CA ALA A 303 -12.94 15.65 8.43
C ALA A 303 -12.75 15.37 9.90
N LYS A 304 -11.55 15.67 10.44
CA LYS A 304 -11.20 15.48 11.83
C LYS A 304 -10.44 16.69 12.34
N THR A 305 -10.86 17.23 13.46
CA THR A 305 -10.20 18.38 14.10
C THR A 305 -10.18 18.24 15.61
N ALA A 306 -9.17 18.82 16.26
CA ALA A 306 -9.13 18.98 17.70
C ALA A 306 -9.70 20.34 18.09
N PHE A 307 -10.16 20.45 19.36
CA PHE A 307 -10.70 21.71 19.88
C PHE A 307 -9.66 22.60 20.56
N THR A 308 -8.57 22.00 21.04
CA THR A 308 -7.59 22.64 21.90
C THR A 308 -6.31 23.04 21.18
N THR A 309 -6.12 22.57 19.95
CA THR A 309 -4.90 22.80 19.18
C THR A 309 -5.18 22.77 17.68
N GLY A 310 -4.28 23.35 16.90
CA GLY A 310 -4.33 23.32 15.43
C GLY A 310 -4.05 21.93 14.86
N PHE A 311 -5.05 21.05 14.94
CA PHE A 311 -5.00 19.69 14.42
C PHE A 311 -6.13 19.48 13.44
N VAL A 312 -5.84 19.30 12.16
CA VAL A 312 -6.82 19.03 11.11
C VAL A 312 -6.34 17.89 10.22
N ASN A 313 -7.20 16.90 10.01
CA ASN A 313 -7.08 15.93 8.93
C ASN A 313 -8.34 16.00 8.09
N GLY A 314 -8.21 16.27 6.82
CA GLY A 314 -9.32 16.33 5.87
C GLY A 314 -9.01 15.55 4.61
N ASN A 315 -9.99 14.82 4.10
CA ASN A 315 -9.89 14.25 2.77
C ASN A 315 -11.24 14.21 2.09
N THR A 316 -11.22 14.24 0.77
CA THR A 316 -12.37 14.00 -0.08
C THR A 316 -11.95 13.18 -1.28
N TYR A 317 -12.84 12.36 -1.80
CA TYR A 317 -12.57 11.56 -2.98
C TYR A 317 -13.80 11.42 -3.86
N TYR A 318 -13.54 11.27 -5.15
CA TYR A 318 -14.51 10.95 -6.17
C TYR A 318 -13.97 9.88 -7.11
N LYS A 319 -14.72 8.82 -7.34
CA LYS A 319 -14.37 7.71 -8.24
C LYS A 319 -15.53 7.45 -9.20
N TYR A 320 -15.24 7.35 -10.48
CA TYR A 320 -16.21 7.04 -11.50
C TYR A 320 -15.69 5.91 -12.40
N ASN A 321 -16.51 4.87 -12.55
CA ASN A 321 -16.22 3.72 -13.40
C ASN A 321 -17.24 3.63 -14.54
N LYS A 322 -16.77 3.43 -15.78
CA LYS A 322 -17.62 3.18 -16.96
C LYS A 322 -16.92 2.19 -17.89
N GLY A 323 -17.51 1.02 -18.06
CA GLY A 323 -16.93 -0.05 -18.88
C GLY A 323 -15.52 -0.42 -18.38
N TYR A 324 -14.52 -0.29 -19.23
CA TYR A 324 -13.12 -0.57 -18.91
C TYR A 324 -12.35 0.65 -18.37
N SER A 325 -12.99 1.79 -18.24
CA SER A 325 -12.36 3.04 -17.81
C SER A 325 -12.73 3.40 -16.37
N GLN A 326 -11.77 3.97 -15.65
CA GLN A 326 -11.91 4.48 -14.30
C GLN A 326 -11.28 5.87 -14.21
N PHE A 327 -11.99 6.80 -13.58
CA PHE A 327 -11.50 8.09 -13.15
C PHE A 327 -11.52 8.15 -11.63
N PHE A 328 -10.45 8.60 -11.02
CA PHE A 328 -10.34 8.80 -9.60
C PHE A 328 -9.67 10.14 -9.31
N PHE A 329 -10.28 10.87 -8.41
CA PHE A 329 -9.78 12.11 -7.83
C PHE A 329 -9.79 11.98 -6.34
N ASP A 330 -8.72 12.37 -5.66
CA ASP A 330 -8.74 12.63 -4.24
C ASP A 330 -7.92 13.86 -3.88
N TYR A 331 -8.30 14.49 -2.76
CA TYR A 331 -7.57 15.56 -2.12
C TYR A 331 -7.45 15.30 -0.64
N ASN A 332 -6.24 15.45 -0.10
CA ASN A 332 -5.91 15.25 1.30
C ASN A 332 -5.25 16.51 1.84
N ILE A 333 -5.68 16.96 3.02
CA ILE A 333 -5.05 18.02 3.80
C ILE A 333 -4.73 17.49 5.19
N GLU A 334 -3.51 17.74 5.63
CA GLU A 334 -3.05 17.47 6.99
C GLU A 334 -2.39 18.73 7.53
N MET A 335 -2.91 19.25 8.63
CA MET A 335 -2.39 20.47 9.27
C MET A 335 -2.11 20.21 10.74
N ARG A 336 -0.97 20.68 11.19
CA ARG A 336 -0.57 20.74 12.60
C ARG A 336 -0.07 22.14 12.91
N ASN A 337 -0.46 22.66 14.07
CA ASN A 337 -0.06 23.97 14.53
C ASN A 337 0.00 23.94 16.07
N TYR A 338 1.17 23.65 16.60
CA TYR A 338 1.43 23.45 18.00
C TYR A 338 2.17 24.66 18.59
N HIS A 339 1.56 25.31 19.60
CA HIS A 339 2.08 26.53 20.21
C HIS A 339 2.97 26.26 21.42
N ASP A 340 2.86 25.09 22.03
CA ASP A 340 3.45 24.81 23.33
C ASP A 340 4.30 23.53 23.32
N CYS A 341 5.43 23.58 22.59
CA CYS A 341 6.47 22.56 22.67
C CYS A 341 7.60 23.12 23.54
N ILE A 342 7.80 22.50 24.68
CA ILE A 342 8.89 22.87 25.62
C ILE A 342 9.92 21.76 25.70
N GLY A 343 11.17 22.12 25.91
CA GLY A 343 12.24 21.16 26.09
C GLY A 343 13.55 21.77 26.51
N GLU A 344 14.50 20.88 26.74
CA GLU A 344 15.88 21.21 27.07
C GLU A 344 16.81 20.37 26.21
N ASP A 345 17.93 21.00 25.78
CA ASP A 345 18.99 20.36 25.02
C ASP A 345 20.33 20.73 25.71
N HIS A 346 20.98 19.73 26.26
CA HIS A 346 22.21 19.92 27.06
C HIS A 346 23.39 19.35 26.26
N TYR A 347 24.34 20.21 25.95
CA TYR A 347 25.60 19.89 25.28
C TYR A 347 26.75 20.02 26.26
N SER A 348 27.65 19.02 26.28
CA SER A 348 28.86 19.02 27.10
C SER A 348 30.02 18.44 26.30
N PHE A 349 31.09 19.19 26.08
CA PHE A 349 32.27 18.80 25.31
C PHE A 349 33.52 19.55 25.75
N MET A 350 34.69 18.98 25.46
CA MET A 350 35.97 19.64 25.77
C MET A 350 36.36 20.59 24.65
N LEU A 351 36.62 21.84 24.95
CA LEU A 351 37.22 22.84 24.05
C LEU A 351 38.45 23.43 24.71
N ASP A 352 39.61 23.32 24.07
CA ASP A 352 40.90 23.81 24.55
C ASP A 352 41.19 23.44 26.03
N ASP A 353 41.05 22.14 26.33
CA ASP A 353 41.24 21.52 27.66
C ASP A 353 40.25 21.98 28.73
N ARG A 354 39.18 22.67 28.37
CA ARG A 354 38.10 23.09 29.26
C ARG A 354 36.79 22.47 28.88
N LEU A 355 35.98 22.13 29.88
CA LEU A 355 34.64 21.60 29.66
C LEU A 355 33.69 22.73 29.28
N ALA A 356 33.20 22.70 28.06
CA ALA A 356 32.12 23.54 27.59
C ALA A 356 30.80 22.87 27.93
N ASP A 357 29.90 23.57 28.62
CA ASP A 357 28.63 23.05 29.08
C ASP A 357 27.53 24.05 28.76
N TYR A 358 26.62 23.67 27.86
CA TYR A 358 25.50 24.48 27.40
C TYR A 358 24.16 23.79 27.67
N LEU A 359 23.29 24.47 28.40
CA LEU A 359 21.92 24.10 28.58
C LEU A 359 21.01 25.07 27.82
N TYR A 360 20.36 24.58 26.80
CA TYR A 360 19.35 25.28 26.02
C TYR A 360 17.97 24.91 26.52
N SER A 361 17.24 25.84 27.12
CA SER A 361 15.85 25.68 27.49
C SER A 361 14.98 26.41 26.47
N TYR A 362 14.04 25.76 25.86
CA TYR A 362 13.27 26.34 24.75
C TYR A 362 11.78 26.17 24.86
N LYS A 363 11.08 27.15 24.30
CA LYS A 363 9.65 27.07 23.99
C LYS A 363 9.47 27.33 22.50
N LYS A 364 8.83 26.37 21.81
CA LYS A 364 8.70 26.35 20.36
C LYS A 364 7.24 26.37 19.94
N HIS A 365 6.96 27.12 18.86
CA HIS A 365 5.77 27.06 18.05
C HIS A 365 6.13 26.42 16.71
N PHE A 366 5.57 25.28 16.41
CA PHE A 366 5.87 24.58 15.16
C PHE A 366 4.65 23.93 14.55
N GLY A 367 4.75 23.64 13.28
CA GLY A 367 3.66 22.97 12.58
C GLY A 367 3.99 22.71 11.12
N TYR A 368 2.99 22.15 10.46
CA TYR A 368 3.05 21.90 9.03
C TYR A 368 1.65 21.90 8.41
N THR A 369 1.62 22.17 7.11
CA THR A 369 0.45 21.96 6.25
C THR A 369 0.88 21.14 5.04
N ASN A 370 0.33 19.96 4.90
CA ASN A 370 0.58 19.06 3.78
C ASN A 370 -0.69 18.94 2.94
N ASN A 371 -0.58 19.25 1.65
CA ASN A 371 -1.65 19.17 0.67
C ASN A 371 -1.24 18.18 -0.42
N THR A 372 -2.04 17.15 -0.63
CA THR A 372 -1.79 16.15 -1.68
C THR A 372 -3.06 15.95 -2.49
N MET A 373 -2.95 16.03 -3.80
CA MET A 373 -4.03 15.71 -4.72
C MET A 373 -3.60 14.55 -5.62
N ASN A 374 -4.53 13.64 -5.93
CA ASN A 374 -4.30 12.58 -6.89
C ASN A 374 -5.35 12.65 -7.99
N LEU A 375 -4.90 12.64 -9.22
CA LEU A 375 -5.71 12.57 -10.44
C LEU A 375 -5.31 11.30 -11.18
N LYS A 376 -6.21 10.33 -11.25
CA LYS A 376 -5.93 9.03 -11.85
C LYS A 376 -6.93 8.70 -12.95
N TYR A 377 -6.43 8.32 -14.10
CA TYR A 377 -7.17 7.63 -15.15
C TYR A 377 -6.62 6.24 -15.32
N ALA A 378 -7.49 5.24 -15.37
CA ALA A 378 -7.09 3.87 -15.65
C ALA A 378 -8.04 3.22 -16.67
N TYR A 379 -7.49 2.42 -17.56
CA TYR A 379 -8.19 1.55 -18.48
C TYR A 379 -7.70 0.12 -18.30
N SER A 380 -8.62 -0.84 -18.09
CA SER A 380 -8.23 -2.24 -17.94
C SER A 380 -9.23 -3.15 -18.61
N LYS A 381 -8.76 -3.84 -19.63
CA LYS A 381 -9.47 -4.94 -20.26
C LYS A 381 -8.94 -6.25 -19.69
N PRO A 382 -9.78 -7.04 -19.00
CA PRO A 382 -9.35 -8.27 -18.34
C PRO A 382 -8.61 -9.21 -19.30
N GLU A 383 -7.57 -9.87 -18.80
CA GLU A 383 -6.74 -10.84 -19.53
C GLU A 383 -6.09 -10.29 -20.82
N ASP A 384 -6.03 -8.97 -20.98
CA ASP A 384 -5.44 -8.32 -22.15
C ASP A 384 -4.47 -7.21 -21.76
N ILE A 385 -4.99 -6.04 -21.38
CA ILE A 385 -4.17 -4.84 -21.15
C ILE A 385 -4.73 -3.99 -20.01
N THR A 386 -3.84 -3.48 -19.19
CA THR A 386 -4.11 -2.42 -18.21
C THR A 386 -3.18 -1.25 -18.46
N PHE A 387 -3.74 -0.04 -18.54
CA PHE A 387 -3.01 1.22 -18.66
C PHE A 387 -3.49 2.17 -17.57
N GLN A 388 -2.56 2.88 -16.92
CA GLN A 388 -2.90 3.87 -15.90
C GLN A 388 -1.99 5.09 -16.02
N VAL A 389 -2.57 6.26 -15.81
CA VAL A 389 -1.87 7.54 -15.63
C VAL A 389 -2.30 8.12 -14.30
N THR A 390 -1.34 8.52 -13.48
CA THR A 390 -1.60 9.18 -12.19
C THR A 390 -0.75 10.45 -12.10
N ALA A 391 -1.38 11.59 -11.87
CA ALA A 391 -0.71 12.83 -11.53
C ALA A 391 -0.93 13.15 -10.06
N THR A 392 0.15 13.43 -9.33
CA THR A 392 0.12 13.70 -7.88
C THR A 392 0.84 15.00 -7.57
N PRO A 393 0.20 16.17 -7.69
CA PRO A 393 0.73 17.39 -7.10
C PRO A 393 0.70 17.32 -5.57
N ASN A 394 1.82 17.68 -4.95
CA ASN A 394 1.99 17.76 -3.51
C ASN A 394 2.61 19.09 -3.12
N TYR A 395 2.12 19.69 -2.03
CA TYR A 395 2.70 20.89 -1.42
C TYR A 395 2.75 20.71 0.09
N LEU A 396 3.96 20.82 0.64
CA LEU A 396 4.24 20.76 2.07
C LEU A 396 4.88 22.08 2.51
N HIS A 397 4.26 22.72 3.50
CA HIS A 397 4.85 23.83 4.25
C HIS A 397 5.11 23.37 5.68
N THR A 398 6.34 23.52 6.15
CA THR A 398 6.71 23.30 7.56
C THR A 398 7.27 24.57 8.14
N PHE A 399 7.02 24.82 9.39
CA PHE A 399 7.60 25.97 10.09
C PHE A 399 7.92 25.62 11.54
N TYR A 400 8.87 26.38 12.07
CA TYR A 400 9.34 26.24 13.43
C TYR A 400 9.86 27.59 13.92
N ARG A 401 9.32 28.09 15.03
CA ARG A 401 9.70 29.35 15.65
C ARG A 401 9.86 29.14 17.14
N GLY A 402 10.88 29.74 17.74
CA GLY A 402 11.05 29.61 19.18
C GLY A 402 12.09 30.51 19.74
N ASN A 403 11.94 30.78 21.04
CA ASN A 403 12.93 31.44 21.84
C ASN A 403 13.67 30.42 22.69
N VAL A 404 14.91 30.69 22.97
CA VAL A 404 15.82 29.80 23.69
C VAL A 404 16.50 30.61 24.78
N ASP A 405 16.50 30.08 26.00
CA ASP A 405 17.36 30.57 27.09
C ASP A 405 18.59 29.66 27.14
N ILE A 406 19.77 30.26 27.16
CA ILE A 406 21.06 29.57 27.12
C ILE A 406 21.76 29.79 28.44
N LEU A 407 22.03 28.71 29.16
CA LEU A 407 22.85 28.70 30.35
C LEU A 407 24.21 28.07 30.01
N ALA A 408 25.26 28.87 30.03
CA ALA A 408 26.63 28.42 29.77
C ALA A 408 27.37 28.27 31.09
N GLN A 409 27.96 27.09 31.31
CA GLN A 409 28.71 26.78 32.53
C GLN A 409 30.15 26.38 32.19
N ASN A 410 31.04 26.62 33.15
CA ASN A 410 32.41 26.12 33.15
C ASN A 410 33.37 26.70 32.07
N HIS A 411 32.98 27.76 31.35
CA HIS A 411 33.85 28.42 30.40
C HIS A 411 33.89 29.93 30.68
N PRO A 412 35.08 30.55 30.94
CA PRO A 412 35.17 31.97 31.37
C PRO A 412 34.80 32.98 30.28
N GLU A 413 34.81 32.61 29.03
CA GLU A 413 34.43 33.46 27.89
C GLU A 413 32.96 33.26 27.46
N TRP A 414 32.28 32.28 28.05
CA TRP A 414 30.90 31.95 27.69
C TRP A 414 29.97 32.42 28.79
N THR A 415 29.11 33.30 28.43
CA THR A 415 28.09 33.87 29.31
C THR A 415 26.74 33.30 28.96
N ASN A 416 25.81 33.42 29.89
CA ASN A 416 24.42 33.17 29.65
C ASN A 416 23.92 33.95 28.43
N GLY A 417 23.01 33.39 27.70
CA GLY A 417 22.50 33.97 26.46
C GLY A 417 21.04 33.75 26.27
N LYS A 418 20.52 34.36 25.22
CA LYS A 418 19.21 34.13 24.67
C LYS A 418 19.35 33.89 23.18
N GLY A 419 18.38 33.20 22.61
CA GLY A 419 18.33 32.96 21.16
C GLY A 419 16.94 32.99 20.62
N HIS A 420 16.87 33.15 19.30
CA HIS A 420 15.65 33.08 18.51
C HIS A 420 15.88 32.26 17.25
N ASN A 421 14.94 31.37 16.97
CA ASN A 421 14.92 30.59 15.75
C ASN A 421 13.63 30.86 14.99
N ASP A 422 13.70 31.03 13.65
CA ASP A 422 12.54 31.15 12.75
C ASP A 422 12.85 30.41 11.45
N ASN A 423 12.35 29.21 11.35
CA ASN A 423 12.68 28.29 10.26
C ASN A 423 11.42 27.94 9.50
N TYR A 424 11.51 27.87 8.18
CA TYR A 424 10.46 27.32 7.36
C TYR A 424 11.01 26.55 6.16
N THR A 425 10.26 25.60 5.70
CA THR A 425 10.53 24.89 4.45
C THR A 425 9.25 24.78 3.63
N ASN A 426 9.32 25.19 2.38
CA ASN A 426 8.29 24.98 1.36
C ASN A 426 8.78 23.92 0.39
N THR A 427 8.02 22.85 0.25
CA THR A 427 8.30 21.78 -0.69
C THR A 427 7.14 21.66 -1.68
N PHE A 428 7.41 21.84 -2.96
CA PHE A 428 6.49 21.53 -4.05
C PHE A 428 7.01 20.28 -4.77
N GLY A 429 6.23 19.21 -4.79
CA GLY A 429 6.67 17.88 -5.26
C GLY A 429 5.65 17.19 -6.16
N PRO A 430 5.40 17.66 -7.41
CA PRO A 430 4.52 16.96 -8.34
C PRO A 430 5.18 15.69 -8.89
N SER A 431 4.37 14.66 -9.12
CA SER A 431 4.79 13.46 -9.84
C SER A 431 3.79 13.06 -10.92
N LEU A 432 4.30 12.42 -11.97
CA LEU A 432 3.53 11.79 -13.03
C LEU A 432 3.98 10.34 -13.18
N ASP A 433 3.01 9.46 -13.10
CA ASP A 433 3.20 8.02 -13.10
C ASP A 433 2.43 7.39 -14.27
N LEU A 434 3.12 6.62 -15.10
CA LEU A 434 2.60 5.93 -16.29
C LEU A 434 2.84 4.43 -16.14
N TYR A 435 1.76 3.65 -16.07
CA TYR A 435 1.82 2.21 -15.94
C TYR A 435 1.14 1.51 -17.12
N LEU A 436 1.76 0.45 -17.60
CA LEU A 436 1.26 -0.45 -18.63
C LEU A 436 1.50 -1.90 -18.21
N SER A 437 0.44 -2.71 -18.23
CA SER A 437 0.52 -4.17 -18.08
C SER A 437 -0.11 -4.84 -19.28
N LYS A 438 0.58 -5.80 -19.89
CA LYS A 438 0.09 -6.56 -21.04
C LYS A 438 0.22 -8.05 -20.79
N GLN A 439 -0.92 -8.74 -20.89
CA GLN A 439 -0.95 -10.21 -20.91
C GLN A 439 -0.55 -10.71 -22.30
N LEU A 440 0.35 -11.67 -22.33
CA LEU A 440 0.85 -12.31 -23.54
C LEU A 440 0.39 -13.77 -23.61
N PRO A 441 0.41 -14.41 -24.79
CA PRO A 441 0.10 -15.82 -24.91
C PRO A 441 0.95 -16.70 -23.98
N HIS A 442 0.45 -17.90 -23.65
CA HIS A 442 1.16 -18.91 -22.86
C HIS A 442 1.45 -18.48 -21.40
N LYS A 443 0.54 -17.71 -20.78
CA LYS A 443 0.64 -17.22 -19.39
C LYS A 443 1.91 -16.41 -19.15
N GLN A 444 2.19 -15.50 -20.02
CA GLN A 444 3.26 -14.51 -19.90
C GLN A 444 2.64 -13.14 -19.65
N GLN A 445 3.40 -12.26 -18.98
CA GLN A 445 2.99 -10.89 -18.69
C GLN A 445 4.22 -9.97 -18.75
N ILE A 446 4.00 -8.78 -19.26
CA ILE A 446 4.96 -7.67 -19.19
C ILE A 446 4.29 -6.52 -18.48
N ASP A 447 4.97 -5.97 -17.46
CA ASP A 447 4.60 -4.75 -16.75
C ASP A 447 5.68 -3.71 -16.98
N VAL A 448 5.27 -2.49 -17.29
CA VAL A 448 6.14 -1.33 -17.46
C VAL A 448 5.61 -0.20 -16.61
N ASP A 449 6.47 0.43 -15.82
CA ASP A 449 6.15 1.58 -14.99
C ASP A 449 7.18 2.68 -15.18
N VAL A 450 6.72 3.92 -15.39
CA VAL A 450 7.58 5.10 -15.55
C VAL A 450 7.05 6.20 -14.64
N LEU A 451 7.83 6.53 -13.62
CA LEU A 451 7.52 7.59 -12.66
C LEU A 451 8.49 8.75 -12.83
N GLY A 452 7.98 9.91 -13.21
CA GLY A 452 8.69 11.18 -13.18
C GLY A 452 8.30 11.99 -11.95
N THR A 453 9.27 12.50 -11.18
CA THR A 453 9.04 13.33 -9.99
C THR A 453 9.91 14.58 -10.06
N TYR A 454 9.35 15.70 -9.70
CA TYR A 454 10.07 16.97 -9.51
C TYR A 454 9.90 17.40 -8.05
N TYR A 455 10.96 17.90 -7.42
CA TYR A 455 10.92 18.58 -6.14
C TYR A 455 11.57 19.95 -6.24
N HIS A 456 10.87 20.93 -5.68
CA HIS A 456 11.40 22.26 -5.41
C HIS A 456 11.28 22.52 -3.91
N ASN A 457 12.42 22.73 -3.25
CA ASN A 457 12.47 23.13 -1.85
C ASN A 457 13.01 24.56 -1.75
N ASP A 458 12.33 25.40 -0.97
CA ASP A 458 12.78 26.71 -0.52
C ASP A 458 12.75 26.72 1.01
N GLN A 459 13.94 26.76 1.60
CA GLN A 459 14.14 26.67 3.04
C GLN A 459 14.86 27.90 3.54
N GLN A 460 14.40 28.41 4.67
CA GLN A 460 15.08 29.43 5.45
C GLN A 460 15.20 28.94 6.88
N ASP A 461 16.41 29.04 7.43
CA ASP A 461 16.69 28.81 8.85
C ASP A 461 17.36 30.06 9.41
N LEU A 462 16.68 30.69 10.36
CA LEU A 462 17.23 31.80 11.16
C LEU A 462 17.66 31.26 12.53
N ASN A 463 18.93 31.39 12.86
CA ASN A 463 19.49 31.05 14.15
C ASN A 463 20.26 32.27 14.70
N GLN A 464 19.66 32.92 15.66
CA GLN A 464 20.26 34.08 16.31
C GLN A 464 20.45 33.81 17.79
N GLN A 465 21.66 34.09 18.31
CA GLN A 465 22.00 33.91 19.73
C GLN A 465 22.85 35.07 20.17
N TRP A 466 22.60 35.60 21.37
CA TRP A 466 23.30 36.74 21.96
C TRP A 466 23.53 36.57 23.45
N LYS A 467 24.59 37.21 23.96
CA LYS A 467 24.94 37.21 25.38
C LYS A 467 23.96 38.07 26.19
N VAL A 468 23.68 37.65 27.39
CA VAL A 468 22.89 38.41 28.37
C VAL A 468 23.76 38.63 29.61
N GLY A 469 23.93 39.88 30.07
CA GLY A 469 24.72 40.19 31.26
C GLY A 469 24.12 39.56 32.52
N ASP A 470 24.96 39.33 33.52
CA ASP A 470 24.63 38.63 34.77
C ASP A 470 23.49 39.28 35.60
N ASP A 471 23.15 40.56 35.33
CA ASP A 471 22.14 41.34 36.07
C ASP A 471 20.69 41.21 35.48
N ALA A 472 20.49 40.48 34.40
CA ALA A 472 19.17 40.34 33.78
C ALA A 472 18.37 39.17 34.36
N GLN A 473 17.73 39.41 35.50
CA GLN A 473 16.63 38.57 35.96
C GLN A 473 15.52 38.54 34.89
N ALA A 474 15.05 37.33 34.61
CA ALA A 474 14.10 36.99 33.58
C ALA A 474 12.78 37.76 33.71
N ASP A 475 12.62 38.85 32.99
CA ASP A 475 11.30 39.37 32.66
C ASP A 475 10.94 38.95 31.23
N ALA A 476 9.94 38.12 31.16
CA ALA A 476 9.35 37.64 29.93
C ALA A 476 8.56 38.77 29.24
N ALA A 477 9.22 39.53 28.38
CA ALA A 477 8.54 40.40 27.45
C ALA A 477 8.99 40.07 26.02
N PRO A 478 8.07 39.94 25.03
CA PRO A 478 8.45 39.70 23.65
C PRO A 478 9.14 40.95 23.09
N MET A 479 10.46 40.87 22.86
CA MET A 479 11.19 41.95 22.22
C MET A 479 11.01 41.85 20.69
N GLN A 480 10.03 42.56 20.14
CA GLN A 480 10.13 43.26 18.88
C GLN A 480 10.86 44.58 19.15
N LYS A 481 12.16 44.59 19.29
CA LYS A 481 12.98 45.78 19.26
C LYS A 481 14.12 45.51 18.28
N GLU A 482 14.07 46.18 17.12
CA GLU A 482 15.26 46.35 16.29
C GLU A 482 16.37 46.90 17.14
N MET A 483 17.45 46.15 17.35
CA MET A 483 18.66 46.62 18.02
C MET A 483 19.28 47.69 17.13
N SER A 484 19.64 48.82 17.71
CA SER A 484 20.38 49.88 17.03
C SER A 484 21.77 49.38 16.66
N ALA A 485 22.22 49.65 15.45
CA ALA A 485 23.43 49.13 14.82
C ALA A 485 24.78 49.54 15.50
N THR A 486 24.78 50.13 16.66
CA THR A 486 25.98 50.66 17.31
C THR A 486 26.44 49.91 18.58
N ASP A 487 25.60 48.97 19.13
CA ASP A 487 25.97 48.18 20.32
C ASP A 487 26.05 46.68 20.05
N ALA A 488 26.04 46.29 18.76
CA ALA A 488 25.68 44.93 18.35
C ALA A 488 26.87 43.95 18.31
N ASP A 489 28.09 44.36 18.04
CA ASP A 489 29.14 43.40 17.62
C ASP A 489 29.71 42.52 18.75
N ASP A 490 29.80 42.99 19.99
CA ASP A 490 30.45 42.24 21.09
C ASP A 490 29.49 41.24 21.80
N ASN A 491 28.19 41.39 21.60
CA ASN A 491 27.18 40.58 22.28
C ASN A 491 26.59 39.44 21.43
N ILE A 492 26.85 39.39 20.13
CA ILE A 492 26.34 38.38 19.23
C ILE A 492 27.18 37.09 19.34
N LEU A 493 26.52 35.96 19.61
CA LEU A 493 27.14 34.62 19.62
C LEU A 493 26.97 33.93 18.28
N VAL A 494 25.77 34.01 17.69
CA VAL A 494 25.43 33.47 16.40
C VAL A 494 24.42 34.38 15.71
N ASP A 495 24.66 34.74 14.47
CA ASP A 495 23.69 35.42 13.60
C ASP A 495 23.74 34.76 12.22
N ASP A 496 23.04 33.67 12.08
CA ASP A 496 22.98 32.93 10.83
C ASP A 496 21.57 32.91 10.25
N LYS A 497 21.45 33.37 9.01
CA LYS A 497 20.25 33.28 8.20
C LYS A 497 20.54 32.42 7.01
N MET A 498 20.54 31.11 7.21
CA MET A 498 20.72 30.16 6.12
C MET A 498 19.53 30.20 5.18
N ARG A 499 19.80 30.23 3.89
CA ARG A 499 18.83 29.99 2.81
C ARG A 499 19.31 28.86 1.94
N SER A 500 18.44 27.87 1.75
CA SER A 500 18.70 26.75 0.87
C SER A 500 17.60 26.65 -0.19
N LYS A 501 17.99 26.49 -1.43
CA LYS A 501 17.10 26.14 -2.55
C LYS A 501 17.59 24.87 -3.20
N ASN A 502 16.67 23.96 -3.43
CA ASN A 502 16.97 22.69 -4.08
C ASN A 502 15.94 22.39 -5.16
N ASN A 503 16.44 22.01 -6.34
CA ASN A 503 15.63 21.42 -7.41
C ASN A 503 16.08 20.00 -7.66
N SER A 504 15.17 19.04 -7.54
CA SER A 504 15.46 17.64 -7.80
C SER A 504 14.52 17.08 -8.85
N TYR A 505 15.07 16.32 -9.78
CA TYR A 505 14.34 15.61 -10.82
C TYR A 505 14.64 14.11 -10.68
N SER A 506 13.63 13.29 -10.71
CA SER A 506 13.77 11.84 -10.61
C SER A 506 12.99 11.17 -11.73
N LEU A 507 13.59 10.15 -12.32
CA LEU A 507 12.94 9.26 -13.28
C LEU A 507 13.20 7.82 -12.85
N ILE A 508 12.13 7.10 -12.52
CA ILE A 508 12.19 5.69 -12.22
C ILE A 508 11.49 4.95 -13.36
N THR A 509 12.18 3.97 -13.93
CA THR A 509 11.64 3.08 -14.96
C THR A 509 11.76 1.65 -14.48
N GLU A 510 10.68 0.91 -14.50
CA GLU A 510 10.66 -0.50 -14.12
C GLU A 510 9.99 -1.33 -15.20
N VAL A 511 10.63 -2.46 -15.54
CA VAL A 511 10.10 -3.43 -16.50
C VAL A 511 10.19 -4.81 -15.86
N ASN A 512 9.05 -5.48 -15.72
CA ASN A 512 8.97 -6.84 -15.24
C ASN A 512 8.37 -7.75 -16.30
N TYR A 513 9.00 -8.91 -16.48
CA TYR A 513 8.48 -10.00 -17.30
C TYR A 513 8.25 -11.21 -16.40
N SER A 514 7.07 -11.80 -16.48
CA SER A 514 6.76 -13.04 -15.77
C SER A 514 6.25 -14.11 -16.72
N LYS A 515 6.60 -15.36 -16.40
CA LYS A 515 6.12 -16.54 -17.10
C LYS A 515 5.73 -17.63 -16.11
N GLN A 516 4.48 -18.07 -16.19
CA GLN A 516 3.94 -19.13 -15.38
C GLN A 516 3.85 -20.44 -16.16
N TRP A 517 4.35 -21.52 -15.57
CA TRP A 517 4.19 -22.90 -16.03
C TRP A 517 3.17 -23.65 -15.14
N LYS A 518 2.95 -24.94 -15.42
CA LYS A 518 2.06 -25.77 -14.58
C LYS A 518 2.53 -25.89 -13.13
N LYS A 519 3.84 -25.84 -12.88
CA LYS A 519 4.44 -26.08 -11.55
C LYS A 519 5.45 -24.99 -11.13
N GLY A 520 5.47 -23.84 -11.75
CA GLY A 520 6.41 -22.80 -11.33
C GLY A 520 6.21 -21.50 -12.08
N GLU A 521 6.84 -20.45 -11.57
CA GLU A 521 6.82 -19.12 -12.14
C GLU A 521 8.24 -18.54 -12.13
N LEU A 522 8.64 -17.92 -13.24
CA LEU A 522 9.86 -17.13 -13.35
C LEU A 522 9.47 -15.68 -13.53
N THR A 523 10.10 -14.81 -12.75
CA THR A 523 10.00 -13.34 -12.90
C THR A 523 11.39 -12.80 -13.19
N LEU A 524 11.50 -11.98 -14.22
CA LEU A 524 12.70 -11.21 -14.58
C LEU A 524 12.33 -9.74 -14.47
N GLY A 525 13.17 -8.94 -13.82
CA GLY A 525 12.93 -7.52 -13.60
C GLY A 525 14.14 -6.67 -13.97
N TRP A 526 13.87 -5.48 -14.43
CA TRP A 526 14.83 -4.39 -14.57
C TRP A 526 14.22 -3.12 -14.02
N ASN A 527 14.96 -2.47 -13.10
CA ASN A 527 14.62 -1.17 -12.55
C ASN A 527 15.78 -0.20 -12.77
N ASN A 528 15.46 0.98 -13.26
CA ASN A 528 16.39 2.10 -13.39
C ASN A 528 15.87 3.29 -12.59
N TRP A 529 16.69 3.81 -11.67
CA TRP A 529 16.42 5.04 -10.95
C TRP A 529 17.48 6.08 -11.27
N LEU A 530 17.06 7.15 -11.93
CA LEU A 530 17.86 8.32 -12.24
C LEU A 530 17.39 9.49 -11.38
N LYS A 531 18.32 10.19 -10.70
CA LYS A 531 18.01 11.38 -9.93
C LYS A 531 19.07 12.44 -10.16
N TRP A 532 18.63 13.66 -10.33
CA TRP A 532 19.45 14.88 -10.42
C TRP A 532 18.97 15.86 -9.36
N SER A 533 19.91 16.48 -8.65
CA SER A 533 19.59 17.46 -7.60
C SER A 533 20.61 18.58 -7.65
N ASP A 534 20.12 19.81 -7.73
CA ASP A 534 20.93 21.01 -7.71
C ASP A 534 20.58 21.84 -6.48
N TYR A 535 21.59 22.17 -5.68
CA TYR A 535 21.47 22.91 -4.43
C TYR A 535 22.16 24.25 -4.52
N THR A 536 21.55 25.25 -3.91
CA THR A 536 22.19 26.55 -3.65
C THR A 536 21.96 26.89 -2.18
N ILE A 537 23.03 27.02 -1.40
CA ILE A 537 22.99 27.33 0.02
C ILE A 537 23.76 28.63 0.27
N ARG A 538 23.24 29.47 1.15
CA ARG A 538 23.87 30.68 1.65
C ARG A 538 23.74 30.72 3.16
N ASN A 539 24.83 30.96 3.87
CA ASN A 539 24.84 31.10 5.31
C ASN A 539 25.99 32.03 5.76
N VAL A 540 26.10 32.29 7.03
CA VAL A 540 27.11 33.17 7.59
C VAL A 540 28.53 32.66 7.35
N LEU A 541 28.76 31.35 7.45
CA LEU A 541 30.10 30.75 7.24
C LEU A 541 30.56 30.82 5.79
N SER A 542 29.67 31.00 4.84
CA SER A 542 30.02 31.27 3.43
C SER A 542 30.11 32.77 3.13
N GLY A 543 29.95 33.64 4.12
CA GLY A 543 29.79 35.07 3.91
C GLY A 543 28.54 35.41 3.08
N TYR A 544 27.52 34.55 3.12
CA TYR A 544 26.30 34.59 2.30
C TYR A 544 26.54 34.49 0.80
N GLU A 545 27.77 34.18 0.37
CA GLU A 545 28.00 33.78 -1.03
C GLU A 545 27.33 32.46 -1.35
N PRO A 546 26.82 32.27 -2.59
CA PRO A 546 26.13 31.07 -2.94
C PRO A 546 27.10 29.87 -3.04
N TYR A 547 26.91 28.89 -2.18
CA TYR A 547 27.51 27.56 -2.34
C TYR A 547 26.57 26.73 -3.22
N ASN A 548 27.04 26.35 -4.39
CA ASN A 548 26.30 25.52 -5.33
C ASN A 548 26.86 24.10 -5.33
N SER A 549 26.00 23.13 -5.24
CA SER A 549 26.38 21.71 -5.29
C SER A 549 25.39 20.95 -6.16
N SER A 550 25.85 19.95 -6.87
CA SER A 550 25.03 19.07 -7.70
C SER A 550 25.25 17.61 -7.36
N SER A 551 24.17 16.83 -7.38
CA SER A 551 24.21 15.40 -7.18
C SER A 551 23.49 14.66 -8.31
N ARG A 552 24.10 13.58 -8.80
CA ARG A 552 23.49 12.67 -9.77
C ARG A 552 23.58 11.25 -9.27
N ILE A 553 22.48 10.54 -9.31
CA ILE A 553 22.39 9.13 -8.92
C ILE A 553 21.79 8.35 -10.09
N ASN A 554 22.45 7.25 -10.45
CA ASN A 554 21.95 6.28 -11.40
C ASN A 554 22.07 4.88 -10.79
N ILE A 555 20.91 4.22 -10.59
CA ILE A 555 20.86 2.88 -10.04
C ILE A 555 20.18 1.98 -11.06
N GLN A 556 20.86 0.89 -11.39
CA GLN A 556 20.37 -0.17 -12.26
C GLN A 556 20.21 -1.45 -11.43
N THR A 557 19.04 -2.02 -11.40
CA THR A 557 18.77 -3.29 -10.72
C THR A 557 18.22 -4.29 -11.71
N PHE A 558 18.86 -5.45 -11.80
CA PHE A 558 18.39 -6.60 -12.56
C PHE A 558 18.02 -7.69 -11.58
N SER A 559 16.83 -8.25 -11.68
CA SER A 559 16.35 -9.30 -10.80
C SER A 559 15.90 -10.53 -11.58
N ALA A 560 16.12 -11.70 -10.98
CA ALA A 560 15.59 -12.97 -11.45
C ALA A 560 15.10 -13.77 -10.23
N GLU A 561 13.85 -14.22 -10.28
CA GLU A 561 13.23 -14.97 -9.20
C GLU A 561 12.46 -16.18 -9.77
N TYR A 562 12.64 -17.34 -9.18
CA TYR A 562 11.93 -18.56 -9.52
C TYR A 562 11.18 -19.13 -8.32
N GLN A 563 9.92 -19.43 -8.49
CA GLN A 563 9.03 -20.00 -7.47
C GLN A 563 8.47 -21.35 -7.92
N ASN A 564 8.44 -22.32 -6.98
CA ASN A 564 7.86 -23.65 -7.23
C ASN A 564 7.54 -24.36 -5.90
N ASN A 565 6.98 -25.58 -6.00
CA ASN A 565 6.62 -26.42 -4.87
C ASN A 565 7.32 -27.78 -4.94
N LEU A 566 7.94 -28.21 -3.83
CA LEU A 566 8.50 -29.55 -3.64
C LEU A 566 7.64 -30.28 -2.58
N GLY A 567 6.63 -31.04 -3.04
CA GLY A 567 5.65 -31.65 -2.15
C GLY A 567 4.85 -30.55 -1.40
N LYS A 568 4.95 -30.55 -0.05
CA LYS A 568 4.34 -29.51 0.79
C LYS A 568 5.21 -28.26 0.97
N LEU A 569 6.50 -28.36 0.65
CA LEU A 569 7.41 -27.23 0.78
C LEU A 569 7.26 -26.31 -0.43
N ASN A 570 6.87 -25.06 -0.19
CA ASN A 570 6.93 -23.99 -1.18
C ASN A 570 8.29 -23.31 -1.07
N TYR A 571 8.92 -23.06 -2.20
CA TYR A 571 10.17 -22.32 -2.22
C TYR A 571 10.18 -21.25 -3.30
N ARG A 572 10.86 -20.16 -3.00
CA ARG A 572 11.16 -19.06 -3.89
C ARG A 572 12.62 -18.71 -3.75
N ILE A 573 13.34 -18.68 -4.85
CA ILE A 573 14.77 -18.42 -4.91
C ILE A 573 15.01 -17.37 -5.98
N GLY A 574 15.79 -16.37 -5.65
CA GLY A 574 16.11 -15.29 -6.58
C GLY A 574 17.47 -14.66 -6.29
N ALA A 575 17.84 -13.77 -7.17
CA ALA A 575 18.96 -12.87 -7.00
C ALA A 575 18.71 -11.54 -7.70
N GLU A 576 19.26 -10.49 -7.14
CA GLU A 576 19.28 -9.15 -7.72
C GLU A 576 20.73 -8.69 -7.90
N GLY A 577 21.06 -8.25 -9.11
CA GLY A 577 22.30 -7.55 -9.40
C GLY A 577 22.04 -6.05 -9.42
N VAL A 578 22.75 -5.29 -8.57
CA VAL A 578 22.62 -3.84 -8.48
C VAL A 578 23.91 -3.18 -8.91
N TRP A 579 23.80 -2.24 -9.83
CA TRP A 579 24.86 -1.31 -10.21
C TRP A 579 24.42 0.10 -9.86
N ARG A 580 25.27 0.82 -9.15
CA ARG A 580 25.02 2.21 -8.74
C ARG A 580 26.17 3.10 -9.11
N GLU A 581 25.87 4.20 -9.76
CA GLU A 581 26.75 5.33 -9.96
C GLU A 581 26.19 6.53 -9.21
N GLN A 582 27.03 7.18 -8.43
CA GLN A 582 26.74 8.43 -7.75
C GLN A 582 27.84 9.43 -8.07
N LYS A 583 27.44 10.60 -8.51
CA LYS A 583 28.32 11.75 -8.73
C LYS A 583 27.82 12.90 -7.87
N ASN A 584 28.67 13.40 -6.96
CA ASN A 584 28.44 14.59 -6.16
C ASN A 584 29.54 15.59 -6.50
N ASP A 585 29.21 16.67 -7.17
CA ASP A 585 30.14 17.64 -7.71
C ASP A 585 31.26 16.93 -8.49
N ASP A 586 32.51 16.94 -8.00
CA ASP A 586 33.67 16.30 -8.61
C ASP A 586 33.89 14.84 -8.16
N THR A 587 33.18 14.41 -7.12
CA THR A 587 33.35 13.05 -6.55
C THR A 587 32.44 12.06 -7.28
N ARG A 588 33.05 11.00 -7.83
CA ARG A 588 32.31 9.91 -8.50
C ARG A 588 32.54 8.58 -7.80
N LYS A 589 31.48 7.85 -7.50
CA LYS A 589 31.52 6.52 -6.89
C LYS A 589 30.69 5.53 -7.67
N ILE A 590 31.22 4.32 -7.84
CA ILE A 590 30.51 3.21 -8.47
C ILE A 590 30.57 2.02 -7.52
N ASN A 591 29.41 1.45 -7.24
CA ASN A 591 29.25 0.27 -6.41
C ASN A 591 28.43 -0.79 -7.16
N SER A 592 28.81 -2.05 -7.04
CA SER A 592 28.06 -3.18 -7.60
C SER A 592 27.99 -4.30 -6.58
N TYR A 593 26.84 -4.93 -6.46
CA TYR A 593 26.62 -6.04 -5.52
C TYR A 593 25.52 -6.97 -6.00
N ILE A 594 25.54 -8.20 -5.48
CA ILE A 594 24.50 -9.20 -5.74
C ILE A 594 23.79 -9.51 -4.43
N ARG A 595 22.45 -9.48 -4.45
CA ARG A 595 21.58 -9.79 -3.33
C ARG A 595 20.85 -11.10 -3.59
N PRO A 596 21.24 -12.21 -2.97
CA PRO A 596 20.46 -13.43 -3.05
C PRO A 596 19.22 -13.33 -2.17
N THR A 597 18.09 -13.86 -2.62
CA THR A 597 16.85 -13.95 -1.86
C THR A 597 16.34 -15.38 -1.85
N PHE A 598 15.85 -15.84 -0.72
CA PHE A 598 15.09 -17.08 -0.66
C PHE A 598 13.93 -16.99 0.36
N LEU A 599 12.88 -17.71 0.07
CA LEU A 599 11.77 -17.96 0.97
C LEU A 599 11.43 -19.46 0.91
N LEU A 600 11.41 -20.11 2.07
CA LEU A 600 10.91 -21.47 2.25
C LEU A 600 9.69 -21.42 3.14
N THR A 601 8.57 -22.00 2.71
CA THR A 601 7.34 -22.07 3.50
C THR A 601 6.85 -23.51 3.60
N TYR A 602 6.73 -24.01 4.83
CA TYR A 602 6.13 -25.31 5.11
C TYR A 602 4.77 -25.11 5.81
N PRO A 603 3.65 -25.45 5.14
CA PRO A 603 2.32 -25.30 5.71
C PRO A 603 2.07 -26.36 6.78
N LEU A 604 1.49 -25.93 7.90
CA LEU A 604 0.98 -26.76 9.00
C LEU A 604 -0.55 -26.82 8.94
N LYS A 605 -1.20 -27.69 9.72
CA LYS A 605 -2.67 -27.79 9.78
C LYS A 605 -3.34 -26.46 10.14
N ASN A 606 -2.76 -25.74 11.11
CA ASN A 606 -3.28 -24.46 11.61
C ASN A 606 -2.17 -23.40 11.63
N GLY A 607 -1.38 -23.28 10.59
CA GLY A 607 -0.29 -22.33 10.55
C GLY A 607 0.74 -22.60 9.47
N SER A 608 1.94 -22.05 9.64
CA SER A 608 3.08 -22.26 8.76
C SER A 608 4.40 -22.03 9.50
N ILE A 609 5.47 -22.60 8.96
CA ILE A 609 6.85 -22.26 9.29
C ILE A 609 7.46 -21.66 8.04
N GLN A 610 8.08 -20.50 8.17
CA GLN A 610 8.71 -19.78 7.07
C GLN A 610 10.15 -19.43 7.43
N LEU A 611 11.06 -19.68 6.51
CA LEU A 611 12.45 -19.21 6.59
C LEU A 611 12.72 -18.33 5.38
N GLN A 612 13.19 -17.11 5.61
CA GLN A 612 13.49 -16.16 4.53
C GLN A 612 14.75 -15.37 4.80
N THR A 613 15.39 -14.94 3.71
CA THR A 613 16.34 -13.82 3.73
C THR A 613 15.65 -12.53 3.35
N LEU A 614 16.09 -11.44 3.95
CA LEU A 614 15.79 -10.08 3.57
C LEU A 614 17.13 -9.35 3.39
N ASN A 615 17.38 -8.82 2.21
CA ASN A 615 18.59 -8.07 1.93
C ASN A 615 18.18 -6.65 1.51
N GLY A 616 18.77 -5.66 2.16
CA GLY A 616 18.53 -4.26 1.90
C GLY A 616 19.80 -3.51 1.51
N VAL A 617 19.64 -2.31 1.00
CA VAL A 617 20.71 -1.34 0.82
C VAL A 617 20.21 0.01 1.29
N ASN A 618 20.97 0.62 2.20
CA ASN A 618 20.68 1.97 2.66
C ASN A 618 21.61 2.95 1.93
N TYR A 619 21.00 3.92 1.27
CA TYR A 619 21.72 4.97 0.56
C TYR A 619 21.87 6.19 1.43
N PRO A 620 23.04 6.88 1.40
CA PRO A 620 23.17 8.13 2.13
C PRO A 620 22.18 9.16 1.56
N PRO A 621 21.40 9.85 2.43
CA PRO A 621 20.62 11.00 2.03
C PRO A 621 21.52 12.06 1.38
N ILE A 622 21.01 12.77 0.37
CA ILE A 622 21.81 13.77 -0.37
C ILE A 622 22.27 14.88 0.58
N ALA A 623 21.44 15.27 1.55
CA ALA A 623 21.82 16.26 2.56
C ALA A 623 23.07 15.86 3.37
N ASN A 624 23.26 14.56 3.65
CA ASN A 624 24.44 14.08 4.39
C ASN A 624 25.73 14.03 3.54
N LEU A 625 25.61 14.21 2.23
CA LEU A 625 26.73 14.25 1.29
C LEU A 625 27.22 15.67 1.01
N ASN A 626 26.44 16.68 1.39
CA ASN A 626 26.73 18.09 1.12
C ASN A 626 27.78 18.63 2.10
N GLU A 627 28.88 19.21 1.58
CA GLU A 627 29.99 19.73 2.37
C GLU A 627 29.75 21.14 2.97
N ASN A 628 28.58 21.73 2.73
CA ASN A 628 28.27 23.02 3.31
C ASN A 628 28.19 22.91 4.85
N THR A 629 28.81 23.88 5.52
CA THR A 629 28.89 23.93 6.98
C THR A 629 27.79 24.84 7.55
N THR A 630 27.05 24.36 8.54
CA THR A 630 25.99 25.10 9.24
C THR A 630 26.24 25.12 10.72
N ILE A 631 25.93 26.22 11.40
CA ILE A 631 26.13 26.37 12.84
C ILE A 631 24.97 25.69 13.59
N ILE A 632 25.28 24.78 14.52
CA ILE A 632 24.30 24.19 15.44
C ILE A 632 24.24 25.08 16.72
N ILE A 633 25.35 25.22 17.37
CA ILE A 633 25.58 26.08 18.57
C ILE A 633 26.97 26.71 18.49
N PRO A 634 27.32 27.70 19.31
CA PRO A 634 28.67 28.22 19.35
C PRO A 634 29.69 27.10 19.51
N GLY A 635 30.71 27.08 18.66
CA GLY A 635 31.77 26.05 18.64
C GLY A 635 31.40 24.71 18.07
N VAL A 636 30.12 24.45 17.69
CA VAL A 636 29.65 23.19 17.08
C VAL A 636 28.95 23.44 15.73
N VAL A 637 29.41 22.78 14.71
CA VAL A 637 28.88 22.90 13.34
C VAL A 637 28.50 21.54 12.79
N ASN A 638 27.56 21.52 11.83
CA ASN A 638 27.20 20.35 11.05
C ASN A 638 27.76 20.46 9.63
N GLN A 639 28.37 19.38 9.14
CA GLN A 639 28.88 19.30 7.78
C GLN A 639 28.69 17.90 7.25
N GLY A 640 28.14 17.75 6.06
CA GLY A 640 28.00 16.44 5.41
C GLY A 640 29.36 15.85 5.01
N ASN A 641 29.33 14.58 4.59
CA ASN A 641 30.52 13.85 4.14
C ASN A 641 30.27 13.28 2.73
N PRO A 642 30.87 13.83 1.67
CA PRO A 642 30.70 13.37 0.30
C PRO A 642 31.29 11.95 0.09
N ASN A 643 32.11 11.49 1.06
CA ASN A 643 32.75 10.20 1.03
C ASN A 643 31.90 9.05 1.57
N LEU A 644 30.70 9.29 2.03
CA LEU A 644 29.78 8.25 2.45
C LEU A 644 29.47 7.27 1.31
N THR A 645 29.39 6.00 1.66
CA THR A 645 28.96 4.93 0.76
C THR A 645 27.64 4.33 1.22
N SER A 646 26.93 3.71 0.32
CA SER A 646 25.80 2.84 0.68
C SER A 646 26.29 1.67 1.51
N ASN A 647 25.47 1.22 2.45
CA ASN A 647 25.71 0.00 3.21
C ASN A 647 24.72 -1.11 2.84
N ASN A 648 25.16 -2.36 3.02
CA ASN A 648 24.34 -3.53 2.77
C ASN A 648 23.75 -4.06 4.08
N GLU A 649 22.53 -4.51 4.01
CA GLU A 649 21.82 -5.15 5.10
C GLU A 649 21.47 -6.59 4.73
N TYR A 650 21.82 -7.54 5.61
CA TYR A 650 21.59 -8.97 5.42
C TYR A 650 20.76 -9.49 6.59
N GLY A 651 19.54 -9.91 6.29
CA GLY A 651 18.61 -10.41 7.29
C GLY A 651 18.20 -11.86 7.06
N THR A 652 17.99 -12.59 8.15
CA THR A 652 17.38 -13.92 8.14
C THR A 652 16.26 -13.96 9.17
N PHE A 653 15.11 -14.50 8.78
CA PHE A 653 13.91 -14.57 9.61
C PHE A 653 13.36 -15.99 9.59
N LEU A 654 13.16 -16.58 10.78
CA LEU A 654 12.38 -17.79 10.97
C LEU A 654 11.06 -17.41 11.63
N ARG A 655 9.94 -17.55 10.89
CA ARG A 655 8.59 -17.24 11.40
C ARG A 655 7.81 -18.52 11.65
N ILE A 656 7.11 -18.55 12.77
CA ILE A 656 6.17 -19.59 13.14
C ILE A 656 4.81 -18.93 13.31
N ASN A 657 3.88 -19.26 12.43
CA ASN A 657 2.53 -18.75 12.43
C ASN A 657 1.57 -19.80 12.99
N HIS A 658 0.64 -19.37 13.84
CA HIS A 658 -0.44 -20.21 14.36
C HIS A 658 -1.78 -19.50 14.24
N TYR A 659 -2.81 -20.24 13.79
CA TYR A 659 -4.15 -19.69 13.55
C TYR A 659 -5.23 -20.59 14.11
N ALA A 660 -5.87 -20.14 15.19
CA ALA A 660 -7.09 -20.71 15.72
C ALA A 660 -8.20 -19.65 15.73
N SER A 661 -9.44 -20.05 15.88
CA SER A 661 -10.59 -19.13 15.82
C SER A 661 -10.57 -18.06 16.94
N TRP A 662 -9.97 -18.38 18.07
CA TRP A 662 -9.89 -17.52 19.26
C TRP A 662 -8.53 -16.86 19.46
N ILE A 663 -7.47 -17.36 18.79
CA ILE A 663 -6.12 -16.81 18.87
C ILE A 663 -5.44 -16.93 17.52
N GLN A 664 -4.79 -15.86 17.11
CA GLN A 664 -3.92 -15.82 15.96
C GLN A 664 -2.58 -15.24 16.39
N GLY A 665 -1.49 -15.90 16.07
CA GLY A 665 -0.18 -15.49 16.54
C GLY A 665 0.94 -15.78 15.57
N GLN A 666 1.97 -14.95 15.66
CA GLN A 666 3.25 -15.10 14.97
C GLN A 666 4.38 -14.94 15.96
N LEU A 667 5.34 -15.85 15.93
CA LEU A 667 6.66 -15.69 16.51
C LEU A 667 7.68 -15.58 15.39
N ALA A 668 8.58 -14.61 15.45
CA ALA A 668 9.61 -14.40 14.47
C ALA A 668 10.98 -14.33 15.16
N PHE A 669 11.86 -15.28 14.89
CA PHE A 669 13.26 -15.20 15.28
C PHE A 669 14.02 -14.56 14.13
N PHE A 670 14.85 -13.59 14.42
CA PHE A 670 15.54 -12.83 13.37
C PHE A 670 16.97 -12.48 13.77
N GLY A 671 17.80 -12.32 12.74
CA GLY A 671 19.13 -11.72 12.83
C GLY A 671 19.35 -10.87 11.59
N VAL A 672 19.72 -9.61 11.79
CA VAL A 672 20.01 -8.64 10.74
C VAL A 672 21.42 -8.09 10.98
N TYR A 673 22.24 -8.17 9.97
CA TYR A 673 23.60 -7.62 9.91
C TYR A 673 23.64 -6.48 8.92
N THR A 674 24.12 -5.32 9.34
CA THR A 674 24.39 -4.19 8.46
C THR A 674 25.90 -3.99 8.38
N ASP A 675 26.43 -4.08 7.18
CA ASP A 675 27.81 -3.78 6.89
C ASP A 675 28.01 -2.28 6.74
N SER A 676 29.00 -1.74 7.45
CA SER A 676 29.40 -0.33 7.35
C SER A 676 28.22 0.68 7.46
N PRO A 677 27.35 0.57 8.50
CA PRO A 677 26.19 1.44 8.64
C PRO A 677 26.60 2.90 8.73
N MET A 678 25.82 3.79 8.14
CA MET A 678 26.02 5.23 8.28
C MET A 678 25.65 5.65 9.69
N SER A 679 26.54 6.41 10.32
CA SER A 679 26.30 7.00 11.64
C SER A 679 26.89 8.40 11.74
N VAL A 680 26.38 9.17 12.71
CA VAL A 680 26.93 10.47 13.04
C VAL A 680 28.33 10.27 13.65
N TYR A 681 29.23 11.15 13.28
CA TYR A 681 30.59 11.19 13.71
C TYR A 681 30.97 12.59 14.17
N TYR A 682 31.83 12.73 15.16
CA TYR A 682 32.29 14.01 15.66
C TYR A 682 33.80 14.10 15.58
N GLU A 683 34.30 15.21 15.07
CA GLU A 683 35.75 15.48 15.02
C GLU A 683 36.05 16.98 15.11
N TRP A 684 37.25 17.32 15.56
CA TRP A 684 37.71 18.69 15.59
C TRP A 684 38.32 19.10 14.26
N ARG A 685 37.83 20.22 13.70
CA ARG A 685 38.39 20.84 12.49
C ARG A 685 38.57 22.34 12.67
N THR A 686 39.54 22.89 11.96
CA THR A 686 39.72 24.35 11.86
C THR A 686 39.02 24.83 10.59
N ILE A 687 38.07 25.73 10.74
CA ILE A 687 37.27 26.31 9.63
C ILE A 687 37.46 27.83 9.74
N GLN A 688 37.95 28.46 8.68
CA GLN A 688 38.27 29.92 8.63
C GLN A 688 39.17 30.43 9.78
N GLY A 689 40.06 29.58 10.28
CA GLY A 689 40.98 29.90 11.37
C GLY A 689 40.44 29.60 12.77
N GLU A 690 39.17 29.35 12.94
CA GLU A 690 38.50 29.00 14.18
C GLU A 690 38.35 27.50 14.36
N LYS A 691 38.43 26.99 15.58
CA LYS A 691 38.33 25.59 15.92
C LYS A 691 36.89 25.24 16.25
N TYR A 692 36.31 24.30 15.46
CA TYR A 692 34.96 23.83 15.64
C TYR A 692 34.92 22.33 15.91
N LEU A 693 33.97 21.90 16.73
CA LEU A 693 33.53 20.54 16.80
C LEU A 693 32.54 20.28 15.64
N VAL A 694 32.97 19.50 14.68
CA VAL A 694 32.19 19.20 13.48
C VAL A 694 31.40 17.92 13.70
N GLN A 695 30.08 18.05 13.71
CA GLN A 695 29.19 16.91 13.54
C GLN A 695 29.15 16.55 12.06
N THR A 696 29.54 15.35 11.74
CA THR A 696 29.55 14.83 10.36
C THR A 696 29.04 13.40 10.33
N TYR A 697 29.32 12.66 9.29
CA TYR A 697 28.86 11.29 9.12
C TYR A 697 30.02 10.38 8.73
N GLU A 698 29.96 9.12 9.19
CA GLU A 698 30.88 8.06 8.79
C GLU A 698 30.16 6.78 8.34
N ASN A 699 30.84 5.92 7.62
CA ASN A 699 30.44 4.52 7.53
C ASN A 699 31.09 3.78 8.71
N SER A 700 30.30 3.44 9.71
CA SER A 700 30.74 2.70 10.91
C SER A 700 31.19 1.27 10.57
N HIS A 701 31.69 0.51 11.56
CA HIS A 701 32.26 -0.81 11.27
C HIS A 701 31.17 -1.84 10.98
N TYR A 702 30.19 -2.00 11.88
CA TYR A 702 29.08 -2.93 11.71
C TYR A 702 27.92 -2.63 12.67
N GLN A 703 26.76 -3.20 12.33
CA GLN A 703 25.60 -3.26 13.22
C GLN A 703 24.97 -4.65 13.15
N TRP A 704 24.64 -5.22 14.31
CA TRP A 704 23.80 -6.40 14.46
C TRP A 704 22.52 -6.04 15.19
N TRP A 705 21.43 -6.58 14.70
CA TRP A 705 20.13 -6.51 15.35
C TRP A 705 19.49 -7.89 15.28
N TYR A 706 19.28 -8.54 16.44
CA TYR A 706 18.77 -9.88 16.49
C TYR A 706 17.90 -10.12 17.71
N GLY A 707 16.98 -11.11 17.59
CA GLY A 707 16.05 -11.40 18.67
C GLY A 707 14.83 -12.18 18.26
N MET A 708 13.78 -12.02 19.04
CA MET A 708 12.49 -12.64 18.84
C MET A 708 11.39 -11.58 18.87
N GLY A 709 10.60 -11.48 17.79
CA GLY A 709 9.38 -10.69 17.72
C GLY A 709 8.13 -11.55 17.93
N TYR A 710 7.07 -10.95 18.45
CA TYR A 710 5.77 -11.59 18.60
C TYR A 710 4.63 -10.65 18.21
N ALA A 711 3.59 -11.25 17.61
CA ALA A 711 2.34 -10.59 17.31
C ALA A 711 1.20 -11.55 17.64
N ILE A 712 0.37 -11.21 18.61
CA ILE A 712 -0.67 -12.09 19.13
C ILE A 712 -1.99 -11.31 19.14
N ASN A 713 -3.03 -11.92 18.58
CA ASN A 713 -4.39 -11.41 18.63
C ASN A 713 -5.30 -12.45 19.27
N ILE A 714 -6.01 -12.07 20.30
CA ILE A 714 -6.90 -12.91 21.09
C ILE A 714 -8.32 -12.40 20.91
N LYS A 715 -9.22 -13.29 20.50
CA LYS A 715 -10.66 -13.04 20.34
C LYS A 715 -11.42 -13.93 21.32
N PRO A 716 -11.65 -13.48 22.56
CA PRO A 716 -12.25 -14.31 23.60
C PRO A 716 -13.68 -14.75 23.26
N PHE A 717 -14.39 -13.96 22.45
CA PHE A 717 -15.78 -14.20 22.08
C PHE A 717 -15.92 -14.46 20.56
N LYS A 718 -16.84 -15.33 20.19
CA LYS A 718 -17.10 -15.71 18.80
C LYS A 718 -17.72 -14.58 17.94
N ASN A 719 -18.27 -13.55 18.57
CA ASN A 719 -19.05 -12.47 17.93
C ASN A 719 -18.25 -11.18 17.68
N GLU A 720 -16.92 -11.26 17.62
CA GLU A 720 -16.03 -10.10 17.40
C GLU A 720 -16.23 -8.94 18.41
N LEU A 721 -16.88 -9.22 19.55
CA LEU A 721 -17.18 -8.20 20.56
C LEU A 721 -15.89 -7.60 21.15
N LEU A 722 -14.89 -8.43 21.37
CA LEU A 722 -13.61 -8.05 21.95
C LEU A 722 -12.47 -8.65 21.15
N ASN A 723 -11.50 -7.82 20.80
CA ASN A 723 -10.22 -8.22 20.22
C ASN A 723 -9.09 -7.59 21.03
N ILE A 724 -8.12 -8.39 21.46
CA ILE A 724 -6.95 -7.96 22.20
C ILE A 724 -5.72 -8.29 21.38
N GLY A 725 -4.97 -7.28 20.97
CA GLY A 725 -3.71 -7.38 20.25
C GLY A 725 -2.51 -7.08 21.17
N LEU A 726 -1.49 -7.94 21.12
CA LEU A 726 -0.21 -7.77 21.79
C LEU A 726 0.91 -7.91 20.76
N TYR A 727 1.78 -6.90 20.66
CA TYR A 727 2.83 -6.81 19.66
C TYR A 727 4.11 -6.31 20.31
N GLY A 728 5.21 -7.00 20.12
CA GLY A 728 6.46 -6.59 20.72
C GLY A 728 7.63 -7.47 20.31
N SER A 729 8.76 -7.23 20.95
CA SER A 729 9.97 -7.99 20.70
C SER A 729 10.89 -8.02 21.92
N PHE A 730 11.75 -9.04 21.94
CA PHE A 730 12.93 -9.13 22.77
C PHE A 730 14.12 -9.13 21.83
N GLU A 731 14.83 -8.03 21.76
CA GLU A 731 15.86 -7.84 20.76
C GLU A 731 17.13 -7.27 21.36
N ARG A 732 18.24 -7.64 20.78
CA ARG A 732 19.55 -7.12 21.11
C ARG A 732 20.14 -6.38 19.92
N TYR A 733 20.61 -5.21 20.19
CA TYR A 733 21.35 -4.36 19.31
C TYR A 733 22.81 -4.37 19.67
N SER A 734 23.69 -4.55 18.69
CA SER A 734 25.14 -4.51 18.84
C SER A 734 25.74 -3.72 17.70
N MET A 735 26.51 -2.69 17.98
CA MET A 735 27.18 -1.90 16.96
C MET A 735 28.63 -1.61 17.34
N SER A 736 29.43 -1.26 16.33
CA SER A 736 30.78 -0.75 16.50
C SER A 736 31.02 0.42 15.57
N SER A 737 31.47 1.53 16.11
CA SER A 737 31.81 2.75 15.36
C SER A 737 33.16 3.31 15.81
N GLY A 738 33.72 4.26 15.06
CA GLY A 738 34.98 4.92 15.38
C GLY A 738 34.92 5.74 16.69
N ILE A 739 33.71 6.28 17.02
CA ILE A 739 33.56 7.14 18.22
C ILE A 739 33.30 6.34 19.50
N ILE A 740 32.24 5.50 19.47
CA ILE A 740 31.76 4.84 20.71
C ILE A 740 32.33 3.43 20.88
N GLY A 741 33.18 2.96 19.95
CA GLY A 741 33.66 1.61 19.97
C GLY A 741 32.56 0.59 19.88
N LYS A 742 32.62 -0.48 20.69
CA LYS A 742 31.61 -1.53 20.70
C LYS A 742 30.52 -1.26 21.74
N HIS A 743 29.27 -1.14 21.29
CA HIS A 743 28.11 -0.94 22.14
C HIS A 743 27.10 -2.08 21.99
N ASN A 744 26.46 -2.49 23.11
CA ASN A 744 25.45 -3.54 23.13
C ASN A 744 24.27 -3.12 24.00
N GLN A 745 23.03 -3.29 23.51
CA GLN A 745 21.84 -2.88 24.24
C GLN A 745 20.68 -3.85 24.01
N TRP A 746 19.88 -4.10 25.05
CA TRP A 746 18.60 -4.76 24.93
C TRP A 746 17.48 -3.75 24.68
N ARG A 747 16.49 -4.17 23.84
CA ARG A 747 15.31 -3.40 23.54
C ARG A 747 14.08 -4.30 23.68
N ILE A 748 13.07 -3.85 24.43
CA ILE A 748 11.86 -4.62 24.74
C ILE A 748 10.63 -3.71 24.55
N PRO A 749 10.25 -3.37 23.32
CA PRO A 749 9.05 -2.60 23.04
C PRO A 749 7.80 -3.46 23.17
N LEU A 750 6.70 -2.87 23.62
CA LEU A 750 5.39 -3.48 23.67
C LEU A 750 4.33 -2.48 23.20
N THR A 751 3.51 -2.90 22.24
CA THR A 751 2.28 -2.20 21.85
C THR A 751 1.11 -3.12 22.13
N TYR A 752 0.03 -2.57 22.67
CA TYR A 752 -1.19 -3.31 22.93
C TYR A 752 -2.40 -2.54 22.39
N GLN A 753 -3.37 -3.30 21.92
CA GLN A 753 -4.60 -2.79 21.35
C GLN A 753 -5.79 -3.55 21.92
N ILE A 754 -6.84 -2.82 22.27
CA ILE A 754 -8.10 -3.40 22.75
C ILE A 754 -9.23 -2.79 21.94
N ASP A 755 -9.91 -3.62 21.15
CA ASP A 755 -11.06 -3.22 20.35
C ASP A 755 -12.33 -3.85 20.90
N VAL A 756 -13.36 -3.03 21.10
CA VAL A 756 -14.70 -3.46 21.49
C VAL A 756 -15.70 -2.97 20.45
N ARG A 757 -16.56 -3.87 19.97
CA ARG A 757 -17.58 -3.54 18.96
C ARG A 757 -18.93 -4.13 19.36
N LYS A 758 -19.96 -3.29 19.38
CA LYS A 758 -21.33 -3.73 19.69
C LYS A 758 -22.35 -2.92 18.86
N GLY A 759 -22.92 -3.58 17.83
CA GLY A 759 -23.88 -2.94 16.95
C GLY A 759 -23.30 -1.73 16.24
N LYS A 760 -23.89 -0.54 16.44
CA LYS A 760 -23.46 0.72 15.83
C LYS A 760 -22.28 1.40 16.56
N TRP A 761 -21.92 0.93 17.74
CA TRP A 761 -20.85 1.48 18.56
C TRP A 761 -19.57 0.67 18.44
N GLY A 762 -18.46 1.36 18.45
CA GLY A 762 -17.14 0.74 18.62
C GLY A 762 -16.20 1.63 19.41
N ALA A 763 -15.26 0.99 20.09
CA ALA A 763 -14.17 1.65 20.80
C ALA A 763 -12.87 0.93 20.52
N SER A 764 -11.79 1.67 20.39
CA SER A 764 -10.44 1.14 20.22
C SER A 764 -9.49 1.91 21.12
N TYR A 765 -8.77 1.18 21.98
CA TYR A 765 -7.69 1.72 22.78
C TYR A 765 -6.36 1.17 22.27
N ILE A 766 -5.39 2.06 22.03
CA ILE A 766 -4.02 1.70 21.63
C ILE A 766 -3.06 2.35 22.61
N GLY A 767 -2.19 1.53 23.20
CA GLY A 767 -1.11 1.98 24.05
C GLY A 767 0.21 1.29 23.71
N ASN A 768 1.32 1.95 24.03
CA ASN A 768 2.64 1.37 23.88
C ASN A 768 3.54 1.67 25.07
N ILE A 769 4.43 0.73 25.35
CA ILE A 769 5.56 0.90 26.27
C ILE A 769 6.78 1.09 25.38
N VAL A 770 7.32 2.30 25.41
CA VAL A 770 8.46 2.70 24.58
C VAL A 770 9.74 2.13 25.16
N ALA A 771 10.53 1.49 24.31
CA ALA A 771 11.87 1.05 24.66
C ALA A 771 12.91 2.06 24.16
N LYS A 772 14.02 2.13 24.84
CA LYS A 772 15.22 2.81 24.43
C LYS A 772 15.70 2.24 23.09
N GLU A 773 15.72 3.07 22.04
CA GLU A 773 16.10 2.68 20.69
C GLU A 773 17.45 3.24 20.29
N PRO A 774 18.47 2.39 20.07
CA PRO A 774 19.75 2.83 19.58
C PRO A 774 19.69 3.14 18.08
N ARG A 775 20.16 4.35 17.70
CA ARG A 775 20.30 4.80 16.32
C ARG A 775 21.69 5.41 16.13
N GLY A 776 22.64 4.63 15.60
CA GLY A 776 24.02 5.04 15.54
C GLY A 776 24.58 5.32 16.94
N PRO A 777 25.27 6.45 17.17
CA PRO A 777 25.86 6.81 18.48
C PRO A 777 24.84 7.39 19.47
N TYR A 778 23.54 7.26 19.23
CA TYR A 778 22.48 7.84 20.01
C TYR A 778 21.43 6.84 20.49
N ASN A 779 20.80 7.16 21.60
CA ASN A 779 19.59 6.54 22.08
C ASN A 779 18.40 7.47 21.93
N TYR A 780 17.31 6.96 21.43
CA TYR A 780 16.04 7.66 21.31
C TYR A 780 14.96 6.99 22.14
N TRP A 781 14.05 7.81 22.63
CA TRP A 781 12.78 7.37 23.19
C TRP A 781 11.69 8.18 22.53
N ASP A 782 10.84 7.48 21.80
CA ASP A 782 9.63 8.08 21.25
C ASP A 782 8.57 8.28 22.35
N GLU A 783 7.46 8.90 21.99
CA GLU A 783 6.33 9.08 22.88
C GLU A 783 5.62 7.76 23.22
N SER A 784 5.14 7.66 24.46
CA SER A 784 4.25 6.59 24.87
C SER A 784 2.82 6.94 24.48
N ALA A 785 2.25 6.28 23.49
CA ALA A 785 0.86 6.50 23.08
C ALA A 785 -0.11 5.91 24.11
N SER A 786 -1.20 6.61 24.36
CA SER A 786 -2.36 6.15 25.12
C SER A 786 -3.63 6.79 24.53
N ASN A 787 -4.11 6.21 23.41
CA ASN A 787 -5.14 6.79 22.57
C ASN A 787 -6.42 5.96 22.63
N LEU A 788 -7.55 6.60 22.94
CA LEU A 788 -8.87 5.99 22.97
C LEU A 788 -9.77 6.65 21.91
N SER A 789 -10.24 5.86 20.99
CA SER A 789 -11.22 6.28 19.98
C SER A 789 -12.56 5.61 20.24
N VAL A 790 -13.64 6.37 20.23
CA VAL A 790 -15.01 5.85 20.30
C VAL A 790 -15.77 6.38 19.09
N TYR A 791 -16.50 5.50 18.42
CA TYR A 791 -17.27 5.89 17.26
C TYR A 791 -18.72 5.40 17.30
N TYR A 792 -19.59 6.14 16.61
CA TYR A 792 -20.98 5.77 16.34
C TYR A 792 -21.25 5.78 14.84
N GLN A 793 -21.85 4.68 14.32
CA GLN A 793 -22.18 4.50 12.91
C GLN A 793 -23.66 4.79 12.67
N LEU A 794 -23.96 5.77 11.79
CA LEU A 794 -25.32 6.16 11.38
C LEU A 794 -25.47 6.05 9.86
N GLY A 795 -25.85 4.88 9.36
CA GLY A 795 -25.88 4.63 7.92
C GLY A 795 -24.53 4.89 7.26
N ASN A 796 -24.49 5.80 6.32
CA ASN A 796 -23.26 6.19 5.61
C ASN A 796 -22.37 7.17 6.40
N TRP A 797 -22.81 7.63 7.57
CA TRP A 797 -22.09 8.56 8.44
C TRP A 797 -21.39 7.81 9.58
N ARG A 798 -20.23 8.28 9.96
CA ARG A 798 -19.57 7.89 11.21
C ARG A 798 -19.09 9.14 11.93
N ILE A 799 -19.41 9.22 13.21
CA ILE A 799 -18.91 10.26 14.12
C ILE A 799 -17.93 9.56 15.06
N THR A 800 -16.73 10.11 15.21
CA THR A 800 -15.67 9.55 16.05
C THR A 800 -15.16 10.62 17.01
N ALA A 801 -15.06 10.28 18.29
CA ALA A 801 -14.33 11.06 19.27
C ALA A 801 -13.04 10.30 19.62
N THR A 802 -11.90 10.99 19.65
CA THR A 802 -10.61 10.39 19.98
C THR A 802 -9.91 11.25 21.02
N GLY A 803 -9.56 10.64 22.17
CA GLY A 803 -8.64 11.21 23.14
C GLY A 803 -7.22 10.67 22.90
N TYR A 804 -6.24 11.55 22.90
CA TYR A 804 -4.84 11.25 22.67
C TYR A 804 -4.03 11.52 23.92
N TRP A 805 -2.96 10.73 24.12
CA TRP A 805 -2.05 10.84 25.27
C TRP A 805 -2.80 10.99 26.60
N LEU A 806 -3.80 10.13 26.81
CA LEU A 806 -4.71 10.23 27.97
C LEU A 806 -4.00 10.02 29.30
N PHE A 807 -3.02 9.11 29.34
CA PHE A 807 -2.32 8.69 30.57
C PHE A 807 -0.84 9.04 30.58
N ASN A 808 -0.27 9.41 29.43
CA ASN A 808 1.14 9.75 29.28
C ASN A 808 1.25 11.09 28.56
N ASP A 809 2.31 11.82 28.78
CA ASP A 809 2.64 13.02 28.02
C ASP A 809 3.34 12.64 26.70
N ALA A 810 3.13 13.44 25.65
CA ALA A 810 3.82 13.34 24.38
C ALA A 810 5.28 13.82 24.56
N LYS A 811 6.10 12.98 25.20
CA LYS A 811 7.48 13.28 25.57
C LYS A 811 8.46 12.46 24.75
N TYR A 812 9.45 13.14 24.19
CA TYR A 812 10.55 12.59 23.41
C TYR A 812 11.87 12.78 24.15
N ARG A 813 12.80 11.86 24.01
CA ARG A 813 14.15 11.95 24.57
C ARG A 813 15.18 11.48 23.58
N PHE A 814 16.37 12.04 23.71
CA PHE A 814 17.53 11.74 22.91
C PHE A 814 18.78 11.90 23.79
N GLU A 815 19.73 10.97 23.68
CA GLU A 815 21.02 11.06 24.37
C GLU A 815 22.12 10.38 23.56
N THR A 816 23.34 10.92 23.66
CA THR A 816 24.53 10.24 23.13
C THR A 816 24.85 8.98 23.95
N ILE A 817 25.37 7.94 23.26
CA ILE A 817 25.85 6.71 23.87
C ILE A 817 27.35 6.89 24.13
N ASP A 818 27.77 6.92 25.42
CA ASP A 818 29.18 6.92 25.87
C ASP A 818 30.18 7.60 24.91
N ASN A 819 29.80 8.78 24.37
CA ASN A 819 30.60 9.50 23.40
C ASN A 819 31.69 10.27 24.12
N PRO A 820 33.00 10.00 23.83
CA PRO A 820 34.09 10.68 24.55
C PRO A 820 34.31 12.14 24.13
N ILE A 821 33.73 12.58 23.01
CA ILE A 821 33.94 13.91 22.44
C ILE A 821 32.80 14.85 22.83
N LEU A 822 31.54 14.38 22.72
CA LEU A 822 30.34 15.16 22.97
C LEU A 822 29.32 14.35 23.76
N SER A 823 28.91 14.88 24.92
CA SER A 823 27.67 14.40 25.58
C SER A 823 26.54 15.35 25.22
N ARG A 824 25.47 14.79 24.63
CA ARG A 824 24.24 15.53 24.33
C ARG A 824 23.06 14.81 24.93
N LYS A 825 22.19 15.52 25.63
CA LYS A 825 20.93 15.00 26.18
C LYS A 825 19.83 15.99 25.88
N GLU A 826 18.85 15.56 25.14
CA GLU A 826 17.69 16.37 24.78
C GLU A 826 16.40 15.71 25.28
N TRP A 827 15.47 16.49 25.73
CA TRP A 827 14.10 16.08 25.91
C TRP A 827 13.16 17.20 25.49
N HIS A 828 12.01 16.84 24.97
CA HIS A 828 10.92 17.79 24.74
C HIS A 828 9.56 17.12 24.90
N THR A 829 8.55 17.95 25.14
CA THR A 829 7.16 17.54 25.18
C THR A 829 6.30 18.54 24.42
N ILE A 830 5.35 18.00 23.67
CA ILE A 830 4.34 18.78 22.94
C ILE A 830 3.12 18.85 23.85
N LYS A 831 3.03 19.93 24.66
CA LYS A 831 1.95 20.09 25.64
C LYS A 831 0.58 20.16 24.99
N ASP A 832 0.47 20.72 23.80
CA ASP A 832 -0.75 20.79 23.01
C ASP A 832 -1.36 19.40 22.70
N ASN A 833 -0.53 18.37 22.65
CA ASN A 833 -0.97 17.00 22.39
C ASN A 833 -1.49 16.29 23.66
N ASN A 834 -1.02 16.72 24.83
CA ASN A 834 -1.35 16.03 26.07
C ASN A 834 -2.85 16.14 26.38
N ARG A 835 -3.51 14.98 26.48
CA ARG A 835 -4.96 14.87 26.71
C ARG A 835 -5.80 15.58 25.64
N MET A 836 -5.27 15.69 24.43
CA MET A 836 -5.98 16.29 23.30
C MET A 836 -7.21 15.46 22.94
N VAL A 837 -8.32 16.15 22.65
CA VAL A 837 -9.55 15.52 22.15
C VAL A 837 -9.88 16.04 20.76
N SER A 838 -10.15 15.12 19.85
CA SER A 838 -10.60 15.44 18.49
C SER A 838 -11.96 14.83 18.20
N ILE A 839 -12.72 15.52 17.33
CA ILE A 839 -13.93 14.98 16.72
C ILE A 839 -13.69 14.80 15.22
N GLY A 840 -14.11 13.65 14.74
CA GLY A 840 -14.11 13.28 13.33
C GLY A 840 -15.51 13.00 12.83
N VAL A 841 -15.80 13.48 11.63
CA VAL A 841 -17.02 13.16 10.87
C VAL A 841 -16.61 12.61 9.53
N SER A 842 -17.14 11.46 9.16
CA SER A 842 -16.92 10.87 7.86
C SER A 842 -18.23 10.43 7.21
N TRP A 843 -18.28 10.57 5.89
CA TRP A 843 -19.41 10.17 5.07
C TRP A 843 -18.90 9.56 3.77
N ASN A 844 -19.60 8.52 3.33
CA ASN A 844 -19.30 7.87 2.06
C ASN A 844 -20.59 7.41 1.38
N PHE A 845 -20.61 7.53 0.06
CA PHE A 845 -21.74 7.13 -0.76
C PHE A 845 -21.26 6.34 -1.98
N PHE A 846 -22.00 5.30 -2.31
CA PHE A 846 -21.72 4.42 -3.44
C PHE A 846 -22.97 4.26 -4.29
N SER A 847 -22.84 4.40 -5.60
CA SER A 847 -23.93 4.18 -6.56
C SER A 847 -23.46 3.32 -7.72
N GLY A 848 -24.38 2.48 -8.21
CA GLY A 848 -24.13 1.60 -9.35
C GLY A 848 -23.27 0.37 -9.01
N LYS A 849 -23.01 -0.43 -10.04
CA LYS A 849 -22.12 -1.56 -10.00
C LYS A 849 -20.68 -1.04 -10.32
N LYS A 850 -19.68 -1.39 -9.52
CA LYS A 850 -18.36 -0.76 -9.50
C LYS A 850 -17.24 -1.69 -9.93
N LYS A 851 -16.29 -1.20 -10.74
CA LYS A 851 -15.10 -1.91 -11.20
C LYS A 851 -13.85 -1.19 -10.70
N ASP A 852 -12.88 -1.93 -10.15
CA ASP A 852 -11.57 -1.40 -9.77
C ASP A 852 -10.50 -1.80 -10.76
N ILE A 853 -9.73 -0.81 -11.20
CA ILE A 853 -8.66 -0.95 -12.17
C ILE A 853 -7.40 -0.35 -11.56
N GLN A 854 -6.28 -1.10 -11.61
CA GLN A 854 -5.07 -0.68 -10.89
C GLN A 854 -3.79 -1.30 -11.49
N LYS A 855 -2.60 -0.88 -11.03
CA LYS A 855 -1.30 -1.29 -11.54
C LYS A 855 -0.51 -2.20 -10.59
N ASN A 856 0.36 -3.07 -11.11
CA ASN A 856 1.15 -4.05 -10.34
C ASN A 856 2.48 -3.50 -9.78
N ILE A 857 2.92 -2.34 -10.23
CA ILE A 857 4.17 -1.70 -9.86
C ILE A 857 3.88 -0.37 -9.16
N ASN A 858 4.62 -0.02 -8.12
CA ASN A 858 4.49 1.26 -7.43
C ASN A 858 5.86 1.79 -7.03
N ASN A 859 6.37 2.70 -7.84
CA ASN A 859 7.59 3.42 -7.56
C ASN A 859 7.30 4.73 -6.82
N ARG A 860 8.14 5.10 -5.88
CA ARG A 860 8.10 6.38 -5.17
C ARG A 860 9.49 6.92 -4.98
N ASP A 861 9.66 8.19 -5.27
CA ASP A 861 10.79 8.97 -4.77
C ASP A 861 10.31 9.74 -3.51
N ALA A 862 10.79 9.35 -2.34
CA ALA A 862 10.44 9.96 -1.07
C ALA A 862 11.48 11.00 -0.59
N ASP A 863 12.65 11.04 -1.24
CA ASP A 863 13.73 11.97 -0.89
C ASP A 863 13.53 13.30 -1.63
N SER A 864 12.98 14.30 -0.95
CA SER A 864 12.82 15.66 -1.48
C SER A 864 14.12 16.45 -1.55
N GLY A 865 15.18 15.96 -0.91
CA GLY A 865 16.45 16.69 -0.78
C GLY A 865 16.39 17.90 0.15
N ALA A 866 15.32 18.07 0.95
CA ALA A 866 15.29 19.11 1.98
C ALA A 866 16.25 18.77 3.13
N PHE A 867 16.92 19.80 3.65
CA PHE A 867 17.73 19.64 4.87
C PHE A 867 16.79 19.50 6.08
N LYS A 868 17.09 18.54 6.96
CA LYS A 868 16.33 18.29 8.19
C LYS A 868 17.10 18.80 9.38
#